data_d28b329d42a16d15f7670abe98312106
#
_entry.id   d28b329d42a16d15f7670abe98312106
#
_cell.length_a   1.000
_cell.length_b   1.000
_cell.length_c   1.000
_cell.angle_alpha   90.00
_cell.angle_beta   90.00
_cell.angle_gamma   90.00
#
_symmetry.space_group_name_H-M   'P 1'
#
loop_
_entity.id
_entity.type
_entity.pdbx_description
1 polymer ?
#
loop_
_entity_poly.entity_id
_entity_poly.type
_entity_poly.pdbx_seq_one_letter_code
_entity_poly.pdbx_strand_id
1 'polypeptide(L)'
;MPVRRRLVLLLLPLAACAAGAAFAARDSVGSERPTPVTAWSADAGAKLRRPALRYLFWSGSGQAAAAAAGWNLLDVSSKEEADALPPRTRGLMWVGDYDNKRCAWERSDAEIAQRVAGTRDDPRVAGFLFSDEPDPFACPSAPTQHRARSRLIHGLTGNKLTVAVVDSNSGAQTLKQMPLWTGSADRLALDPYPCYQSKPCDFGWIRSVVRAADAAHLAYWGVAQAFMNDKWRWPTPKEEARILSLWTASKASAVTTFAWHWDGHELSSRPRLLDVLRRFNGVTQKRMVAASPATEVHYEFTSPTAVTFDWRDGANVLRVRRGARWTTIRAHTPTPDPFSSAGPFKEARVSGLKPGKSYRYVIGSGPAAMFHTPPTRSFRFDVEADVGDSGSYSQVATTQAQIAADKPSFVLVPGDLTYGNDHGQSAVDRHFNDVMVWSRAAAYMPAWGNHEWDKSTDDLRNYKGRFAVPHPRAAAGAPSAGCCGEDWGWFDAGPVRFISYPEPYTSATWAQWKEQADVVMSSAEKNPRIRFIVTFGHRPAYSSGHHPGETQLASILNAFGDRYSKYVLNLNGHSHDYERFQPIHHVVHVTAAGGGASLEPWSGSDPRSAFRAMHLIHLRIDVTNTRMTLQAICGPSTSDDQFKCTRGQIVDSYMINPR
;
A
#
# COMPACT_ATOMS: atom_id res chain seq x y z
N MET A 1 25.89 2.54 -13.75
CA MET A 1 25.24 3.68 -14.42
C MET A 1 23.76 3.37 -14.50
N PRO A 2 22.88 4.00 -13.75
CA PRO A 2 21.46 3.76 -13.88
C PRO A 2 20.91 4.58 -15.06
N VAL A 3 20.28 3.89 -15.97
CA VAL A 3 19.51 4.51 -17.06
C VAL A 3 18.30 5.20 -16.43
N ARG A 4 18.40 6.51 -16.25
CA ARG A 4 17.23 7.35 -15.95
C ARG A 4 16.31 7.30 -17.17
N ARG A 5 15.21 6.60 -17.06
CA ARG A 5 14.06 6.81 -17.92
C ARG A 5 13.51 8.21 -17.60
N ARG A 6 13.93 9.19 -18.37
CA ARG A 6 13.22 10.46 -18.43
C ARG A 6 11.87 10.16 -19.08
N LEU A 7 10.84 10.17 -18.27
CA LEU A 7 9.49 10.40 -18.75
C LEU A 7 9.49 11.81 -19.34
N VAL A 8 9.48 11.92 -20.64
CA VAL A 8 9.25 13.19 -21.32
C VAL A 8 7.75 13.45 -21.18
N LEU A 9 7.40 14.30 -20.21
CA LEU A 9 6.08 14.91 -20.18
C LEU A 9 5.97 15.86 -21.37
N LEU A 10 5.47 15.37 -22.47
CA LEU A 10 4.90 16.20 -23.52
C LEU A 10 3.47 16.53 -23.08
N LEU A 11 3.29 17.73 -22.57
CA LEU A 11 1.98 18.33 -22.38
C LEU A 11 1.34 18.56 -23.74
N LEU A 12 0.47 17.67 -24.13
CA LEU A 12 -0.50 17.90 -25.20
C LEU A 12 -1.89 17.90 -24.57
N PRO A 13 -2.81 18.73 -25.02
CA PRO A 13 -4.20 18.62 -24.63
C PRO A 13 -4.79 17.39 -25.33
N LEU A 14 -4.83 16.30 -24.62
CA LEU A 14 -5.24 15.04 -25.17
C LEU A 14 -6.66 14.69 -24.80
N ALA A 15 -7.38 14.25 -25.80
CA ALA A 15 -8.43 13.28 -25.59
C ALA A 15 -7.84 12.08 -24.83
N ALA A 16 -8.39 11.78 -23.68
CA ALA A 16 -7.91 10.66 -22.87
C ALA A 16 -8.17 9.36 -23.60
N CYS A 17 -7.15 8.62 -23.75
CA CYS A 17 -7.18 7.31 -24.37
C CYS A 17 -7.02 6.24 -23.32
N ALA A 18 -7.82 5.24 -23.42
CA ALA A 18 -7.77 4.12 -22.54
C ALA A 18 -7.74 2.82 -23.32
N ALA A 19 -6.82 2.04 -23.04
CA ALA A 19 -6.58 0.81 -23.74
C ALA A 19 -7.13 -0.41 -23.05
N GLY A 20 -7.65 -1.36 -23.80
CA GLY A 20 -7.88 -2.59 -23.27
C GLY A 20 -8.56 -3.67 -23.87
N ALA A 21 -8.49 -4.77 -23.63
CA ALA A 21 -9.06 -5.81 -24.39
C ALA A 21 -9.01 -7.20 -23.84
N ALA A 22 -9.53 -8.11 -24.42
CA ALA A 22 -9.73 -9.40 -23.90
C ALA A 22 -9.81 -10.61 -24.80
N PHE A 23 -10.02 -11.74 -24.33
CA PHE A 23 -9.80 -12.93 -25.06
C PHE A 23 -10.88 -14.00 -25.09
N ALA A 24 -11.01 -14.67 -26.21
CA ALA A 24 -11.59 -16.00 -26.27
C ALA A 24 -10.56 -17.01 -26.78
N ALA A 25 -10.23 -18.01 -26.01
CA ALA A 25 -9.69 -19.23 -26.56
C ALA A 25 -10.79 -19.89 -27.42
N ARG A 26 -10.42 -20.44 -28.56
CA ARG A 26 -11.27 -21.37 -29.27
C ARG A 26 -11.35 -22.66 -28.46
N ASP A 27 -12.24 -22.72 -27.50
CA ASP A 27 -12.89 -23.96 -27.20
C ASP A 27 -14.14 -23.96 -28.06
N SER A 28 -14.36 -25.04 -28.81
CA SER A 28 -15.50 -25.29 -29.67
C SER A 28 -16.78 -25.31 -28.82
N VAL A 29 -17.31 -24.12 -28.54
CA VAL A 29 -18.61 -23.96 -27.93
C VAL A 29 -19.58 -23.65 -29.07
N GLY A 30 -20.55 -24.53 -29.27
CA GLY A 30 -21.63 -24.31 -30.19
C GLY A 30 -22.24 -22.92 -29.97
N SER A 31 -22.74 -22.34 -31.06
CA SER A 31 -23.35 -21.01 -31.13
C SER A 31 -24.61 -20.93 -30.26
N GLU A 32 -24.46 -20.90 -28.95
CA GLU A 32 -25.54 -20.45 -28.09
C GLU A 32 -25.64 -18.91 -28.19
N ARG A 33 -26.71 -18.46 -28.81
CA ARG A 33 -27.12 -17.05 -28.78
C ARG A 33 -27.20 -16.61 -27.31
N PRO A 34 -26.64 -15.48 -26.95
CA PRO A 34 -26.79 -14.96 -25.58
C PRO A 34 -28.29 -14.71 -25.35
N THR A 35 -28.88 -15.44 -24.43
CA THR A 35 -30.20 -15.14 -23.91
C THR A 35 -30.20 -13.79 -23.25
N PRO A 36 -31.18 -12.91 -23.46
CA PRO A 36 -31.24 -11.61 -22.83
C PRO A 36 -31.29 -11.80 -21.30
N VAL A 37 -30.29 -11.26 -20.62
CA VAL A 37 -30.22 -11.23 -19.17
C VAL A 37 -31.22 -10.18 -18.68
N THR A 38 -32.17 -10.59 -17.87
CA THR A 38 -33.11 -9.69 -17.20
C THR A 38 -32.37 -8.61 -16.44
N ALA A 39 -32.87 -7.39 -16.51
CA ALA A 39 -32.25 -6.20 -15.90
C ALA A 39 -31.82 -6.43 -14.44
N TRP A 40 -30.55 -6.21 -14.15
CA TRP A 40 -30.03 -6.28 -12.79
C TRP A 40 -30.52 -5.07 -11.99
N SER A 41 -31.27 -5.29 -10.92
CA SER A 41 -31.60 -4.27 -9.93
C SER A 41 -30.70 -4.44 -8.71
N ALA A 42 -30.21 -3.34 -8.17
CA ALA A 42 -29.38 -3.36 -6.97
C ALA A 42 -30.11 -3.93 -5.72
N ASP A 43 -31.44 -4.02 -5.80
CA ASP A 43 -32.31 -4.44 -4.71
C ASP A 43 -32.86 -5.88 -4.87
N ALA A 44 -32.65 -6.50 -6.01
CA ALA A 44 -33.11 -7.88 -6.26
C ALA A 44 -31.93 -8.85 -6.24
N GLY A 45 -31.95 -9.82 -5.36
CA GLY A 45 -30.99 -10.92 -5.28
C GLY A 45 -31.01 -11.87 -6.50
N ALA A 46 -31.20 -11.33 -7.72
CA ALA A 46 -31.16 -12.06 -8.96
C ALA A 46 -29.72 -12.51 -9.26
N LYS A 47 -29.53 -13.80 -9.47
CA LYS A 47 -28.24 -14.38 -9.89
C LYS A 47 -27.89 -13.86 -11.29
N LEU A 48 -27.07 -12.81 -11.37
CA LEU A 48 -26.41 -12.39 -12.60
C LEU A 48 -25.63 -13.56 -13.21
N ARG A 49 -25.80 -13.80 -14.51
CA ARG A 49 -24.97 -14.76 -15.23
C ARG A 49 -23.55 -14.17 -15.28
N ARG A 50 -22.64 -14.77 -14.55
CA ARG A 50 -21.25 -14.35 -14.39
C ARG A 50 -20.55 -14.33 -15.77
N PRO A 51 -19.96 -13.21 -16.21
CA PRO A 51 -19.19 -13.20 -17.44
C PRO A 51 -18.00 -14.14 -17.32
N ALA A 52 -17.78 -14.96 -18.35
CA ALA A 52 -16.67 -15.94 -18.37
C ALA A 52 -15.31 -15.23 -18.33
N LEU A 53 -15.23 -14.09 -19.00
CA LEU A 53 -14.04 -13.27 -19.11
C LEU A 53 -14.24 -11.94 -18.41
N ARG A 54 -13.27 -11.56 -17.60
CA ARG A 54 -13.26 -10.35 -16.78
C ARG A 54 -11.88 -9.74 -16.86
N TYR A 55 -11.74 -8.72 -17.67
CA TYR A 55 -10.47 -8.01 -17.89
C TYR A 55 -10.43 -6.72 -17.09
N LEU A 56 -9.25 -6.42 -16.58
CA LEU A 56 -8.94 -5.18 -15.88
C LEU A 56 -7.72 -4.53 -16.53
N PHE A 57 -7.88 -3.25 -16.85
CA PHE A 57 -6.83 -2.42 -17.39
C PHE A 57 -5.94 -1.86 -16.30
N TRP A 58 -4.66 -1.62 -16.60
CA TRP A 58 -3.69 -0.95 -15.76
C TRP A 58 -3.65 -1.54 -14.34
N SER A 59 -3.56 -2.87 -14.28
CA SER A 59 -3.51 -3.60 -13.02
C SER A 59 -2.19 -3.46 -12.29
N GLY A 60 -1.07 -3.27 -12.98
CA GLY A 60 0.25 -2.97 -12.44
C GLY A 60 0.59 -3.80 -11.19
N SER A 61 1.03 -3.12 -10.13
CA SER A 61 1.29 -3.76 -8.82
C SER A 61 0.03 -4.32 -8.13
N GLY A 62 -1.17 -3.94 -8.59
CA GLY A 62 -2.46 -4.42 -8.07
C GLY A 62 -2.92 -5.78 -8.55
N GLN A 63 -2.15 -6.52 -9.35
CA GLN A 63 -2.56 -7.78 -9.99
C GLN A 63 -3.09 -8.83 -9.01
N ALA A 64 -2.45 -8.98 -7.85
CA ALA A 64 -2.90 -9.93 -6.82
C ALA A 64 -4.27 -9.54 -6.24
N ALA A 65 -4.47 -8.26 -5.92
CA ALA A 65 -5.73 -7.73 -5.41
C ALA A 65 -6.84 -7.78 -6.48
N ALA A 66 -6.51 -7.51 -7.74
CA ALA A 66 -7.42 -7.64 -8.88
C ALA A 66 -7.88 -9.09 -9.08
N ALA A 67 -6.96 -10.05 -9.02
CA ALA A 67 -7.29 -11.47 -9.08
C ALA A 67 -8.19 -11.91 -7.92
N ALA A 68 -7.91 -11.44 -6.70
CA ALA A 68 -8.74 -11.68 -5.52
C ALA A 68 -10.12 -11.04 -5.66
N ALA A 69 -10.23 -9.90 -6.34
CA ALA A 69 -11.49 -9.24 -6.67
C ALA A 69 -12.23 -9.88 -7.87
N GLY A 70 -11.69 -10.95 -8.42
CA GLY A 70 -12.35 -11.83 -9.38
C GLY A 70 -12.09 -11.53 -10.85
N TRP A 71 -11.17 -10.61 -11.18
CA TRP A 71 -10.67 -10.49 -12.55
C TRP A 71 -9.79 -11.70 -12.90
N ASN A 72 -9.89 -12.19 -14.12
CA ASN A 72 -9.17 -13.37 -14.58
C ASN A 72 -8.33 -13.14 -15.85
N LEU A 73 -8.33 -11.91 -16.32
CA LEU A 73 -7.46 -11.42 -17.38
C LEU A 73 -6.91 -10.06 -16.96
N LEU A 74 -5.59 -9.90 -17.02
CA LEU A 74 -4.89 -8.70 -16.57
C LEU A 74 -3.94 -8.22 -17.67
N ASP A 75 -3.66 -6.93 -17.72
CA ASP A 75 -2.68 -6.37 -18.62
C ASP A 75 -1.26 -6.79 -18.23
N VAL A 76 -0.43 -7.06 -19.23
CA VAL A 76 1.00 -7.37 -19.08
C VAL A 76 1.78 -6.78 -20.25
N SER A 77 3.06 -6.47 -20.03
CA SER A 77 3.96 -5.92 -21.04
C SER A 77 4.87 -6.96 -21.66
N SER A 78 5.00 -8.14 -21.06
CA SER A 78 5.87 -9.21 -21.52
C SER A 78 5.33 -10.60 -21.16
N LYS A 79 5.97 -11.62 -21.72
CA LYS A 79 5.69 -13.03 -21.39
C LYS A 79 6.04 -13.33 -19.91
N GLU A 80 7.14 -12.79 -19.44
CA GLU A 80 7.63 -12.97 -18.06
C GLU A 80 6.64 -12.40 -17.05
N GLU A 81 6.05 -11.24 -17.34
CA GLU A 81 4.96 -10.69 -16.52
C GLU A 81 3.72 -11.60 -16.55
N ALA A 82 3.39 -12.17 -17.71
CA ALA A 82 2.27 -13.11 -17.81
C ALA A 82 2.53 -14.37 -16.96
N ASP A 83 3.74 -14.89 -16.96
CA ASP A 83 4.13 -16.05 -16.17
C ASP A 83 4.07 -15.77 -14.65
N ALA A 84 4.38 -14.53 -14.25
CA ALA A 84 4.36 -14.07 -12.86
C ALA A 84 2.94 -13.79 -12.32
N LEU A 85 1.91 -13.74 -13.16
CA LEU A 85 0.55 -13.44 -12.73
C LEU A 85 0.01 -14.42 -11.67
N PRO A 86 -0.92 -13.98 -10.80
CA PRO A 86 -1.56 -14.85 -9.82
C PRO A 86 -2.19 -16.11 -10.43
N PRO A 87 -2.30 -17.21 -9.69
CA PRO A 87 -2.92 -18.45 -10.19
C PRO A 87 -4.33 -18.20 -10.73
N ARG A 88 -4.67 -18.89 -11.85
CA ARG A 88 -5.98 -18.79 -12.54
C ARG A 88 -6.23 -17.45 -13.23
N THR A 89 -5.22 -16.60 -13.39
CA THR A 89 -5.25 -15.42 -14.24
C THR A 89 -4.38 -15.62 -15.47
N ARG A 90 -4.66 -14.87 -16.52
CA ARG A 90 -3.90 -14.85 -17.77
C ARG A 90 -3.57 -13.39 -18.14
N GLY A 91 -2.55 -13.21 -18.95
CA GLY A 91 -2.12 -11.91 -19.44
C GLY A 91 -2.74 -11.58 -20.79
N LEU A 92 -3.19 -10.34 -20.95
CA LEU A 92 -3.34 -9.69 -22.24
C LEU A 92 -2.11 -8.82 -22.46
N MET A 93 -1.35 -9.13 -23.49
CA MET A 93 -0.03 -8.50 -23.67
C MET A 93 -0.12 -7.26 -24.54
N TRP A 94 0.31 -6.12 -24.02
CA TRP A 94 0.48 -4.91 -24.81
C TRP A 94 1.68 -5.05 -25.75
N VAL A 95 1.46 -4.85 -27.05
CA VAL A 95 2.53 -5.03 -28.04
C VAL A 95 2.92 -3.78 -28.82
N GLY A 96 2.23 -2.67 -28.63
CA GLY A 96 2.52 -1.37 -29.23
C GLY A 96 1.24 -0.63 -29.59
N ASP A 97 1.39 0.54 -30.20
CA ASP A 97 0.28 1.41 -30.52
C ASP A 97 0.34 1.93 -31.97
N TYR A 98 -0.72 2.64 -32.34
CA TYR A 98 -0.88 3.32 -33.62
C TYR A 98 -0.77 4.85 -33.42
N ASP A 99 0.16 5.47 -34.12
CA ASP A 99 0.36 6.92 -34.04
C ASP A 99 -0.58 7.65 -35.01
N ASN A 100 -1.61 8.30 -34.47
CA ASN A 100 -2.60 9.07 -35.22
C ASN A 100 -2.01 10.32 -35.93
N LYS A 101 -0.82 10.81 -35.56
CA LYS A 101 -0.16 11.94 -36.21
C LYS A 101 0.61 11.50 -37.44
N ARG A 102 1.23 10.33 -37.40
CA ARG A 102 2.01 9.76 -38.48
C ARG A 102 1.19 8.81 -39.36
N CYS A 103 -0.01 8.43 -38.95
CA CYS A 103 -0.85 7.40 -39.56
C CYS A 103 -0.08 6.08 -39.77
N ALA A 104 0.69 5.70 -38.75
CA ALA A 104 1.59 4.57 -38.82
C ALA A 104 1.72 3.89 -37.43
N TRP A 105 2.17 2.66 -37.45
CA TRP A 105 2.49 1.94 -36.22
C TRP A 105 3.72 2.52 -35.55
N GLU A 106 3.71 2.57 -34.21
CA GLU A 106 4.90 2.89 -33.41
C GLU A 106 5.99 1.84 -33.55
N ARG A 107 5.60 0.57 -33.77
CA ARG A 107 6.49 -0.57 -33.90
C ARG A 107 6.38 -1.22 -35.26
N SER A 108 7.49 -1.60 -35.85
CA SER A 108 7.57 -2.37 -37.07
C SER A 108 7.03 -3.79 -36.89
N ASP A 109 6.75 -4.47 -37.98
CA ASP A 109 6.32 -5.88 -37.98
C ASP A 109 7.39 -6.80 -37.38
N ALA A 110 8.69 -6.48 -37.57
CA ALA A 110 9.79 -7.23 -36.98
C ALA A 110 9.83 -7.12 -35.45
N GLU A 111 9.62 -5.91 -34.92
CA GLU A 111 9.53 -5.69 -33.47
C GLU A 111 8.31 -6.39 -32.87
N ILE A 112 7.19 -6.44 -33.57
CA ILE A 112 6.03 -7.23 -33.13
C ILE A 112 6.38 -8.71 -33.10
N ALA A 113 7.00 -9.23 -34.14
CA ALA A 113 7.40 -10.65 -34.20
C ALA A 113 8.33 -11.01 -33.02
N GLN A 114 9.25 -10.13 -32.69
CA GLN A 114 10.16 -10.30 -31.55
C GLN A 114 9.41 -10.28 -30.19
N ARG A 115 8.47 -9.35 -30.02
CA ARG A 115 7.70 -9.23 -28.78
C ARG A 115 6.76 -10.41 -28.52
N VAL A 116 6.18 -10.99 -29.57
CA VAL A 116 5.25 -12.13 -29.41
C VAL A 116 5.97 -13.49 -29.51
N ALA A 117 7.28 -13.49 -29.68
CA ALA A 117 8.07 -14.73 -29.73
C ALA A 117 7.84 -15.58 -28.46
N GLY A 118 7.74 -16.91 -28.63
CA GLY A 118 7.55 -17.85 -27.52
C GLY A 118 6.16 -17.84 -26.87
N THR A 119 5.21 -17.02 -27.36
CA THR A 119 3.87 -16.94 -26.76
C THR A 119 2.82 -17.88 -27.38
N ARG A 120 3.12 -18.50 -28.54
CA ARG A 120 2.17 -19.31 -29.32
C ARG A 120 1.48 -20.38 -28.46
N ASP A 121 2.24 -21.17 -27.75
CA ASP A 121 1.73 -22.31 -26.98
C ASP A 121 1.66 -22.00 -25.48
N ASP A 122 1.88 -20.75 -25.10
CA ASP A 122 1.86 -20.34 -23.71
C ASP A 122 0.43 -20.09 -23.21
N PRO A 123 -0.09 -20.91 -22.28
CA PRO A 123 -1.44 -20.74 -21.76
C PRO A 123 -1.61 -19.50 -20.89
N ARG A 124 -0.51 -18.89 -20.40
CA ARG A 124 -0.54 -17.69 -19.57
C ARG A 124 -0.76 -16.43 -20.40
N VAL A 125 -0.31 -16.42 -21.66
CA VAL A 125 -0.58 -15.33 -22.60
C VAL A 125 -1.89 -15.64 -23.33
N ALA A 126 -2.92 -14.95 -22.94
CA ALA A 126 -4.22 -15.09 -23.56
C ALA A 126 -4.28 -14.38 -24.92
N GLY A 127 -3.52 -13.31 -25.17
CA GLY A 127 -3.44 -12.57 -26.42
C GLY A 127 -2.85 -11.18 -26.34
N PHE A 128 -3.25 -10.34 -27.29
CA PHE A 128 -2.53 -9.11 -27.59
C PHE A 128 -3.46 -7.93 -27.74
N LEU A 129 -3.19 -6.89 -26.95
CA LEU A 129 -3.68 -5.56 -27.19
C LEU A 129 -2.67 -4.84 -28.07
N PHE A 130 -3.09 -4.32 -29.20
CA PHE A 130 -2.16 -3.80 -30.21
C PHE A 130 -2.48 -2.41 -30.73
N SER A 131 -3.53 -1.77 -30.20
CA SER A 131 -3.85 -0.38 -30.50
C SER A 131 -4.84 0.23 -29.52
N ASP A 132 -4.64 1.51 -29.22
CA ASP A 132 -5.49 2.33 -28.36
C ASP A 132 -6.00 3.56 -29.13
N GLU A 133 -7.32 3.67 -29.28
CA GLU A 133 -8.07 4.76 -29.89
C GLU A 133 -7.48 5.31 -31.23
N PRO A 134 -7.23 4.47 -32.23
CA PRO A 134 -6.84 4.97 -33.56
C PRO A 134 -7.96 5.80 -34.19
N ASP A 135 -7.60 6.93 -34.79
CA ASP A 135 -8.56 7.84 -35.44
C ASP A 135 -8.68 7.57 -36.94
N PRO A 136 -9.79 6.97 -37.43
CA PRO A 136 -9.96 6.65 -38.83
C PRO A 136 -10.32 7.88 -39.69
N PHE A 137 -10.62 9.03 -39.08
CA PHE A 137 -10.89 10.28 -39.81
C PHE A 137 -9.60 11.04 -40.04
N ALA A 138 -8.71 11.09 -39.05
CA ALA A 138 -7.36 11.64 -39.25
C ALA A 138 -6.51 10.68 -40.12
N CYS A 139 -6.68 9.38 -39.96
CA CYS A 139 -5.92 8.32 -40.64
C CYS A 139 -6.84 7.33 -41.35
N PRO A 140 -7.35 7.61 -42.56
CA PRO A 140 -8.31 6.77 -43.26
C PRO A 140 -7.83 5.35 -43.57
N SER A 141 -6.52 5.13 -43.60
CA SER A 141 -5.92 3.80 -43.79
C SER A 141 -5.86 2.96 -42.51
N ALA A 142 -6.08 3.56 -41.34
CA ALA A 142 -5.94 2.87 -40.05
C ALA A 142 -6.75 1.56 -39.96
N PRO A 143 -8.04 1.50 -40.31
CA PRO A 143 -8.80 0.23 -40.24
C PRO A 143 -8.19 -0.87 -41.11
N THR A 144 -7.63 -0.54 -42.26
CA THR A 144 -6.95 -1.52 -43.14
C THR A 144 -5.63 -1.98 -42.57
N GLN A 145 -4.87 -1.07 -42.02
CA GLN A 145 -3.60 -1.38 -41.35
C GLN A 145 -3.84 -2.26 -40.12
N HIS A 146 -4.92 -2.02 -39.37
CA HIS A 146 -5.31 -2.86 -38.22
C HIS A 146 -5.68 -4.28 -38.66
N ARG A 147 -6.43 -4.45 -39.77
CA ARG A 147 -6.69 -5.79 -40.33
C ARG A 147 -5.40 -6.52 -40.72
N ALA A 148 -4.43 -5.80 -41.28
CA ALA A 148 -3.14 -6.39 -41.64
C ALA A 148 -2.32 -6.78 -40.38
N ARG A 149 -2.24 -5.91 -39.40
CA ARG A 149 -1.53 -6.16 -38.13
C ARG A 149 -2.15 -7.32 -37.33
N SER A 150 -3.45 -7.39 -37.26
CA SER A 150 -4.16 -8.50 -36.60
C SER A 150 -3.83 -9.84 -37.28
N ARG A 151 -3.82 -9.90 -38.63
CA ARG A 151 -3.42 -11.12 -39.37
C ARG A 151 -1.95 -11.48 -39.13
N LEU A 152 -1.06 -10.51 -39.06
CA LEU A 152 0.36 -10.75 -38.74
C LEU A 152 0.49 -11.42 -37.36
N ILE A 153 -0.16 -10.86 -36.34
CA ILE A 153 -0.14 -11.41 -34.97
C ILE A 153 -0.71 -12.84 -34.98
N HIS A 154 -1.82 -13.10 -35.65
CA HIS A 154 -2.38 -14.45 -35.79
C HIS A 154 -1.38 -15.44 -36.40
N GLY A 155 -0.72 -15.07 -37.48
CA GLY A 155 0.28 -15.93 -38.15
C GLY A 155 1.44 -16.30 -37.21
N LEU A 156 1.91 -15.33 -36.43
CA LEU A 156 3.01 -15.50 -35.49
C LEU A 156 2.63 -16.33 -34.25
N THR A 157 1.39 -16.22 -33.79
CA THR A 157 0.98 -16.72 -32.47
C THR A 157 -0.02 -17.88 -32.50
N GLY A 158 -0.33 -18.43 -33.67
CA GLY A 158 -1.29 -19.53 -33.80
C GLY A 158 -2.74 -19.11 -33.53
N ASN A 159 -3.13 -17.96 -34.05
CA ASN A 159 -4.47 -17.36 -33.91
C ASN A 159 -4.84 -16.96 -32.46
N LYS A 160 -3.87 -16.58 -31.65
CA LYS A 160 -4.19 -15.90 -30.39
C LYS A 160 -4.89 -14.58 -30.69
N LEU A 161 -5.80 -14.23 -29.84
CA LEU A 161 -6.74 -13.12 -30.03
C LEU A 161 -6.04 -11.77 -30.14
N THR A 162 -6.59 -10.95 -31.00
CA THR A 162 -6.18 -9.57 -31.19
C THR A 162 -7.27 -8.61 -30.75
N VAL A 163 -6.88 -7.54 -30.16
CA VAL A 163 -7.81 -6.53 -29.66
C VAL A 163 -7.29 -5.12 -29.90
N ALA A 164 -8.23 -4.22 -30.23
CA ALA A 164 -7.99 -2.79 -30.30
C ALA A 164 -9.09 -2.04 -29.53
N VAL A 165 -8.74 -0.96 -28.89
CA VAL A 165 -9.71 -0.02 -28.30
C VAL A 165 -10.16 0.94 -29.40
N VAL A 166 -11.42 1.29 -29.37
CA VAL A 166 -12.00 2.29 -30.29
C VAL A 166 -12.58 3.43 -29.49
N ASP A 167 -12.09 4.64 -29.73
CA ASP A 167 -12.61 5.85 -29.07
C ASP A 167 -14.12 5.90 -29.10
N SER A 168 -14.69 5.94 -27.94
CA SER A 168 -16.13 5.99 -27.78
C SER A 168 -16.60 7.27 -27.07
N ASN A 169 -15.76 8.32 -27.07
CA ASN A 169 -15.99 9.57 -26.34
C ASN A 169 -16.03 10.83 -27.25
N SER A 170 -15.86 10.67 -28.56
CA SER A 170 -15.83 11.77 -29.55
C SER A 170 -17.21 12.10 -30.17
N GLY A 171 -18.28 11.83 -29.46
CA GLY A 171 -19.63 12.21 -29.84
C GLY A 171 -20.10 11.60 -31.17
N ALA A 172 -20.55 12.44 -32.11
CA ALA A 172 -21.07 11.97 -33.41
C ALA A 172 -20.03 11.21 -34.27
N GLN A 173 -18.73 11.52 -34.10
CA GLN A 173 -17.66 10.81 -34.82
C GLN A 173 -17.56 9.37 -34.34
N THR A 174 -17.67 9.12 -33.03
CA THR A 174 -17.73 7.77 -32.45
C THR A 174 -18.76 6.90 -33.17
N LEU A 175 -19.97 7.41 -33.38
CA LEU A 175 -21.03 6.62 -34.03
C LEU A 175 -20.76 6.36 -35.51
N LYS A 176 -20.14 7.32 -36.21
CA LYS A 176 -19.81 7.21 -37.64
C LYS A 176 -18.65 6.27 -37.93
N GLN A 177 -17.69 6.13 -37.01
CA GLN A 177 -16.53 5.28 -37.23
C GLN A 177 -16.82 3.78 -37.06
N MET A 178 -17.89 3.39 -36.35
CA MET A 178 -18.15 1.97 -36.02
C MET A 178 -18.09 1.03 -37.24
N PRO A 179 -18.71 1.32 -38.38
CA PRO A 179 -18.65 0.43 -39.56
C PRO A 179 -17.23 0.28 -40.14
N LEU A 180 -16.36 1.27 -39.95
CA LEU A 180 -15.01 1.28 -40.50
C LEU A 180 -14.12 0.19 -39.88
N TRP A 181 -14.39 -0.15 -38.62
CA TRP A 181 -13.59 -1.06 -37.83
C TRP A 181 -13.97 -2.55 -38.01
N THR A 182 -14.92 -2.86 -38.87
CA THR A 182 -15.35 -4.26 -39.12
C THR A 182 -14.14 -5.11 -39.52
N GLY A 183 -13.87 -6.19 -38.76
CA GLY A 183 -12.81 -7.15 -39.02
C GLY A 183 -11.37 -6.62 -38.75
N SER A 184 -11.20 -5.47 -38.12
CA SER A 184 -9.88 -4.90 -37.83
C SER A 184 -9.15 -5.56 -36.66
N ALA A 185 -9.89 -6.24 -35.79
CA ALA A 185 -9.41 -7.07 -34.69
C ALA A 185 -10.45 -8.16 -34.39
N ASP A 186 -10.07 -9.19 -33.61
CA ASP A 186 -11.06 -10.18 -33.17
C ASP A 186 -12.07 -9.58 -32.20
N ARG A 187 -11.67 -8.60 -31.43
CA ARG A 187 -12.54 -7.82 -30.54
C ARG A 187 -12.17 -6.35 -30.55
N LEU A 188 -13.17 -5.53 -30.50
CA LEU A 188 -13.05 -4.10 -30.30
C LEU A 188 -13.52 -3.76 -28.88
N ALA A 189 -12.70 -3.13 -28.08
CA ALA A 189 -13.10 -2.61 -26.78
C ALA A 189 -13.71 -1.22 -26.98
N LEU A 190 -14.96 -1.04 -26.56
CA LEU A 190 -15.71 0.21 -26.66
C LEU A 190 -15.80 0.83 -25.26
N ASP A 191 -15.36 2.05 -25.12
CA ASP A 191 -15.12 2.73 -23.85
C ASP A 191 -15.91 4.02 -23.63
N PRO A 192 -17.23 4.05 -23.89
CA PRO A 192 -18.05 5.23 -23.67
C PRO A 192 -18.19 5.52 -22.17
N TYR A 193 -17.33 6.42 -21.65
CA TYR A 193 -17.34 6.80 -20.25
C TYR A 193 -18.45 7.81 -19.97
N PRO A 194 -19.51 7.43 -19.20
CA PRO A 194 -20.69 8.27 -19.05
C PRO A 194 -20.56 9.34 -17.96
N CYS A 195 -19.62 9.22 -17.00
CA CYS A 195 -19.61 10.02 -15.78
C CYS A 195 -18.55 11.13 -15.85
N TYR A 196 -18.91 12.27 -16.43
CA TYR A 196 -18.06 13.45 -16.50
C TYR A 196 -18.01 14.20 -15.17
N GLN A 197 -16.98 15.04 -14.98
CA GLN A 197 -16.92 15.99 -13.87
C GLN A 197 -18.12 16.94 -13.95
N SER A 198 -18.63 17.33 -12.79
CA SER A 198 -19.71 18.32 -12.63
C SER A 198 -21.01 18.03 -13.40
N LYS A 199 -21.23 16.81 -13.87
CA LYS A 199 -22.45 16.41 -14.59
C LYS A 199 -22.97 15.06 -14.10
N PRO A 200 -24.31 14.82 -14.19
CA PRO A 200 -24.86 13.46 -14.09
C PRO A 200 -24.28 12.55 -15.17
N CYS A 201 -24.16 11.25 -14.87
CA CYS A 201 -23.70 10.28 -15.86
C CYS A 201 -24.69 10.15 -17.04
N ASP A 202 -24.19 10.26 -18.27
CA ASP A 202 -24.97 10.07 -19.48
C ASP A 202 -25.05 8.60 -19.90
N PHE A 203 -25.93 7.86 -19.28
CA PHE A 203 -26.20 6.47 -19.65
C PHE A 203 -26.85 6.30 -21.04
N GLY A 204 -27.37 7.39 -21.61
CA GLY A 204 -27.88 7.42 -22.99
C GLY A 204 -26.78 7.21 -24.00
N TRP A 205 -25.61 7.74 -23.70
CA TRP A 205 -24.43 7.62 -24.55
C TRP A 205 -23.98 6.16 -24.74
N ILE A 206 -23.87 5.38 -23.66
CA ILE A 206 -23.57 3.92 -23.76
C ILE A 206 -24.56 3.25 -24.70
N ARG A 207 -25.87 3.49 -24.55
CA ARG A 207 -26.90 2.90 -25.41
C ARG A 207 -26.76 3.30 -26.89
N SER A 208 -26.30 4.54 -27.15
CA SER A 208 -26.07 5.00 -28.52
C SER A 208 -24.89 4.30 -29.17
N VAL A 209 -23.78 4.15 -28.44
CA VAL A 209 -22.58 3.41 -28.88
C VAL A 209 -22.93 1.93 -29.12
N VAL A 210 -23.64 1.29 -28.21
CA VAL A 210 -24.10 -0.10 -28.36
C VAL A 210 -24.94 -0.27 -29.64
N ARG A 211 -25.90 0.62 -29.89
CA ARG A 211 -26.73 0.56 -31.12
C ARG A 211 -25.90 0.71 -32.38
N ALA A 212 -24.91 1.60 -32.39
CA ALA A 212 -24.05 1.81 -33.56
C ALA A 212 -23.14 0.59 -33.80
N ALA A 213 -22.59 0.01 -32.77
CA ALA A 213 -21.78 -1.22 -32.86
C ALA A 213 -22.58 -2.42 -33.32
N ASP A 214 -23.80 -2.57 -32.79
CA ASP A 214 -24.72 -3.64 -33.18
C ASP A 214 -25.17 -3.51 -34.65
N ALA A 215 -25.43 -2.29 -35.10
CA ALA A 215 -25.78 -2.00 -36.50
C ALA A 215 -24.61 -2.28 -37.45
N ALA A 216 -23.39 -2.05 -37.01
CA ALA A 216 -22.17 -2.37 -37.75
C ALA A 216 -21.73 -3.86 -37.64
N HIS A 217 -22.49 -4.68 -36.94
CA HIS A 217 -22.17 -6.09 -36.68
C HIS A 217 -20.78 -6.31 -36.07
N LEU A 218 -20.32 -5.41 -35.20
CA LEU A 218 -19.01 -5.52 -34.57
C LEU A 218 -18.98 -6.65 -33.54
N ALA A 219 -17.85 -7.34 -33.47
CA ALA A 219 -17.52 -8.21 -32.34
C ALA A 219 -16.80 -7.33 -31.25
N TYR A 220 -17.51 -7.03 -30.17
CA TYR A 220 -17.03 -6.05 -29.22
C TYR A 220 -17.16 -6.47 -27.75
N TRP A 221 -16.49 -5.72 -26.91
CA TRP A 221 -16.55 -5.69 -25.47
C TRP A 221 -16.95 -4.30 -24.99
N GLY A 222 -17.60 -4.25 -23.83
CA GLY A 222 -17.88 -3.01 -23.15
C GLY A 222 -16.84 -2.71 -22.10
N VAL A 223 -16.37 -1.47 -22.03
CA VAL A 223 -15.47 -1.00 -20.97
C VAL A 223 -16.28 -0.22 -19.95
N ALA A 224 -16.31 -0.70 -18.71
CA ALA A 224 -16.94 -0.01 -17.59
C ALA A 224 -15.96 1.02 -17.00
N GLN A 225 -16.48 2.21 -16.66
CA GLN A 225 -15.71 3.30 -16.08
C GLN A 225 -15.46 3.04 -14.60
N ALA A 226 -14.20 2.92 -14.18
CA ALA A 226 -13.82 2.79 -12.78
C ALA A 226 -12.56 3.61 -12.49
N PHE A 227 -12.58 4.88 -12.85
CA PHE A 227 -11.46 5.84 -12.69
C PHE A 227 -11.97 7.27 -12.57
N MET A 228 -11.06 8.20 -12.27
CA MET A 228 -11.24 9.64 -12.38
C MET A 228 -9.97 10.32 -12.92
N ASN A 229 -10.16 11.50 -13.48
CA ASN A 229 -9.13 12.49 -13.78
C ASN A 229 -9.79 13.89 -13.88
N ASP A 230 -9.17 14.86 -14.52
CA ASP A 230 -9.71 16.21 -14.70
C ASP A 230 -11.01 16.26 -15.55
N LYS A 231 -11.24 15.28 -16.42
CA LYS A 231 -12.42 15.20 -17.30
C LYS A 231 -13.52 14.30 -16.76
N TRP A 232 -13.18 13.17 -16.14
CA TRP A 232 -14.13 12.18 -15.63
C TRP A 232 -14.03 12.05 -14.11
N ARG A 233 -15.17 11.85 -13.46
CA ARG A 233 -15.25 11.56 -12.03
C ARG A 233 -15.46 10.06 -11.77
N TRP A 234 -15.17 9.61 -10.57
CA TRP A 234 -15.59 8.29 -10.13
C TRP A 234 -17.10 8.12 -10.26
N PRO A 235 -17.58 7.01 -10.86
CA PRO A 235 -18.97 6.63 -10.70
C PRO A 235 -19.28 6.32 -9.23
N THR A 236 -20.48 6.65 -8.78
CA THR A 236 -20.99 6.11 -7.52
C THR A 236 -21.26 4.61 -7.66
N PRO A 237 -21.33 3.83 -6.55
CA PRO A 237 -21.68 2.42 -6.61
C PRO A 237 -22.97 2.11 -7.38
N LYS A 238 -23.97 3.00 -7.32
CA LYS A 238 -25.24 2.87 -8.03
C LYS A 238 -25.10 3.14 -9.53
N GLU A 239 -24.28 4.12 -9.88
CA GLU A 239 -23.97 4.43 -11.28
C GLU A 239 -23.17 3.32 -11.94
N GLU A 240 -22.16 2.78 -11.24
CA GLU A 240 -21.37 1.63 -11.73
C GLU A 240 -22.25 0.41 -11.96
N ALA A 241 -23.11 0.08 -11.01
CA ALA A 241 -24.07 -1.00 -11.18
C ALA A 241 -24.94 -0.81 -12.44
N ARG A 242 -25.30 0.43 -12.76
CA ARG A 242 -26.05 0.77 -13.97
C ARG A 242 -25.20 0.65 -15.24
N ILE A 243 -23.95 1.08 -15.24
CA ILE A 243 -23.01 0.88 -16.36
C ILE A 243 -22.90 -0.61 -16.68
N LEU A 244 -22.61 -1.43 -15.67
CA LEU A 244 -22.50 -2.88 -15.81
C LEU A 244 -23.77 -3.53 -16.35
N SER A 245 -24.96 -3.06 -15.91
CA SER A 245 -26.24 -3.56 -16.40
C SER A 245 -26.50 -3.24 -17.87
N LEU A 246 -26.07 -2.08 -18.35
CA LEU A 246 -26.20 -1.71 -19.77
C LEU A 246 -25.32 -2.57 -20.66
N TRP A 247 -24.11 -2.83 -20.25
CA TRP A 247 -23.20 -3.72 -20.99
C TRP A 247 -23.66 -5.17 -20.99
N THR A 248 -24.16 -5.68 -19.88
CA THR A 248 -24.69 -7.06 -19.81
C THR A 248 -25.99 -7.25 -20.61
N ALA A 249 -26.73 -6.18 -20.83
CA ALA A 249 -27.93 -6.19 -21.68
C ALA A 249 -27.61 -6.01 -23.17
N SER A 250 -26.37 -5.75 -23.55
CA SER A 250 -25.92 -5.59 -24.95
C SER A 250 -25.42 -6.92 -25.53
N LYS A 251 -24.94 -6.88 -26.80
CA LYS A 251 -24.24 -8.00 -27.43
C LYS A 251 -22.75 -8.07 -27.11
N ALA A 252 -22.26 -7.28 -26.19
CA ALA A 252 -20.87 -7.35 -25.74
C ALA A 252 -20.52 -8.75 -25.26
N SER A 253 -19.47 -9.34 -25.81
CA SER A 253 -19.02 -10.68 -25.44
C SER A 253 -18.28 -10.73 -24.11
N ALA A 254 -17.86 -9.58 -23.59
CA ALA A 254 -17.31 -9.38 -22.25
C ALA A 254 -17.59 -7.96 -21.76
N VAL A 255 -17.59 -7.80 -20.43
CA VAL A 255 -17.53 -6.49 -19.77
C VAL A 255 -16.19 -6.39 -19.06
N THR A 256 -15.43 -5.40 -19.43
CA THR A 256 -14.09 -5.09 -18.91
C THR A 256 -14.15 -3.87 -18.01
N THR A 257 -13.09 -3.56 -17.32
CA THR A 257 -13.06 -2.42 -16.38
C THR A 257 -11.81 -1.57 -16.62
N PHE A 258 -11.96 -0.29 -16.81
CA PHE A 258 -10.89 0.69 -16.80
C PHE A 258 -11.06 1.61 -15.58
N ALA A 259 -10.12 1.65 -14.62
CA ALA A 259 -8.86 0.96 -14.48
C ALA A 259 -8.59 0.62 -13.02
N TRP A 260 -7.53 -0.18 -12.73
CA TRP A 260 -7.06 -0.34 -11.36
C TRP A 260 -6.32 0.91 -10.87
N HIS A 261 -5.37 1.36 -11.66
CA HIS A 261 -4.61 2.59 -11.41
C HIS A 261 -4.68 3.50 -12.64
N TRP A 262 -5.02 4.76 -12.47
CA TRP A 262 -5.04 5.76 -13.51
C TRP A 262 -4.88 7.16 -12.95
N ASP A 263 -3.99 7.97 -13.57
CA ASP A 263 -3.79 9.39 -13.26
C ASP A 263 -3.61 9.68 -11.75
N GLY A 264 -2.75 8.90 -11.10
CA GLY A 264 -2.48 9.01 -9.67
C GLY A 264 -3.58 8.46 -8.75
N HIS A 265 -4.65 7.88 -9.30
CA HIS A 265 -5.79 7.37 -8.54
C HIS A 265 -5.92 5.85 -8.65
N GLU A 266 -6.19 5.18 -7.54
CA GLU A 266 -6.42 3.74 -7.50
C GLU A 266 -7.88 3.36 -7.21
N LEU A 267 -8.38 2.33 -7.91
CA LEU A 267 -9.69 1.73 -7.65
C LEU A 267 -9.78 1.16 -6.23
N SER A 268 -8.66 0.74 -5.68
CA SER A 268 -8.54 0.26 -4.30
C SER A 268 -8.98 1.29 -3.27
N SER A 269 -8.75 2.57 -3.52
CA SER A 269 -9.20 3.67 -2.66
C SER A 269 -10.72 3.89 -2.65
N ARG A 270 -11.48 3.10 -3.43
CA ARG A 270 -12.95 3.20 -3.56
C ARG A 270 -13.65 1.88 -3.19
N PRO A 271 -13.59 1.44 -1.92
CA PRO A 271 -14.03 0.12 -1.49
C PRO A 271 -15.49 -0.18 -1.84
N ARG A 272 -16.39 0.80 -1.75
CA ARG A 272 -17.80 0.61 -2.12
C ARG A 272 -18.01 0.40 -3.62
N LEU A 273 -17.20 1.05 -4.46
CA LEU A 273 -17.19 0.87 -5.90
C LEU A 273 -16.61 -0.51 -6.25
N LEU A 274 -15.47 -0.83 -5.66
CA LEU A 274 -14.80 -2.12 -5.83
C LEU A 274 -15.70 -3.29 -5.39
N ASP A 275 -16.53 -3.13 -4.37
CA ASP A 275 -17.51 -4.13 -3.95
C ASP A 275 -18.61 -4.39 -4.98
N VAL A 276 -19.01 -3.39 -5.76
CA VAL A 276 -19.93 -3.59 -6.90
C VAL A 276 -19.28 -4.46 -7.96
N LEU A 277 -18.03 -4.14 -8.31
CA LEU A 277 -17.25 -4.90 -9.31
C LEU A 277 -16.94 -6.31 -8.83
N ARG A 278 -16.55 -6.50 -7.56
CA ARG A 278 -16.36 -7.83 -6.94
C ARG A 278 -17.61 -8.70 -7.06
N ARG A 279 -18.77 -8.14 -6.71
CA ARG A 279 -20.06 -8.86 -6.84
C ARG A 279 -20.37 -9.18 -8.29
N PHE A 280 -20.15 -8.25 -9.20
CA PHE A 280 -20.30 -8.47 -10.63
C PHE A 280 -19.37 -9.59 -11.12
N ASN A 281 -18.13 -9.61 -10.67
CA ASN A 281 -17.15 -10.66 -10.96
C ASN A 281 -17.50 -12.00 -10.29
N GLY A 282 -18.56 -12.07 -9.49
CA GLY A 282 -19.06 -13.28 -8.82
C GLY A 282 -18.24 -13.66 -7.57
N VAL A 283 -17.56 -12.70 -6.97
CA VAL A 283 -16.94 -12.87 -5.67
C VAL A 283 -18.01 -12.63 -4.62
N THR A 284 -18.44 -13.68 -3.92
CA THR A 284 -19.43 -13.57 -2.86
C THR A 284 -18.75 -13.21 -1.54
N GLN A 285 -19.45 -12.46 -0.66
CA GLN A 285 -18.94 -12.08 0.64
C GLN A 285 -18.45 -13.28 1.47
N LYS A 286 -19.10 -14.43 1.35
CA LYS A 286 -18.66 -15.69 1.99
C LYS A 286 -17.35 -16.24 1.40
N ARG A 287 -17.06 -15.98 0.13
CA ARG A 287 -15.82 -16.37 -0.56
C ARG A 287 -14.69 -15.37 -0.32
N MET A 288 -15.03 -14.09 -0.13
CA MET A 288 -14.06 -13.04 0.29
C MET A 288 -13.51 -13.34 1.68
N VAL A 289 -14.36 -13.77 2.61
CA VAL A 289 -13.97 -14.13 3.99
C VAL A 289 -13.10 -15.38 4.05
N ALA A 290 -13.18 -16.27 3.05
CA ALA A 290 -12.44 -17.54 3.03
C ALA A 290 -11.17 -17.53 2.15
N ALA A 291 -10.93 -16.48 1.36
CA ALA A 291 -9.98 -16.55 0.23
C ALA A 291 -8.67 -15.77 0.43
N SER A 292 -8.62 -14.78 1.30
CA SER A 292 -7.38 -14.03 1.58
C SER A 292 -6.98 -14.21 3.03
N PRO A 293 -5.74 -14.66 3.31
CA PRO A 293 -5.20 -14.56 4.66
C PRO A 293 -5.13 -13.08 5.04
N ALA A 294 -5.29 -12.76 6.32
CA ALA A 294 -5.07 -11.42 6.81
C ALA A 294 -3.61 -11.01 6.51
N THR A 295 -3.43 -9.85 5.90
CA THR A 295 -2.15 -9.21 5.60
C THR A 295 -1.94 -8.02 6.53
N GLU A 296 -0.75 -7.47 6.59
CA GLU A 296 -0.41 -6.30 7.41
C GLU A 296 -0.73 -6.48 8.91
N VAL A 297 -0.69 -7.70 9.40
CA VAL A 297 -1.08 -8.02 10.78
C VAL A 297 -0.05 -7.48 11.76
N HIS A 298 -0.48 -6.56 12.60
CA HIS A 298 0.30 -6.03 13.73
C HIS A 298 -0.61 -5.77 14.93
N TYR A 299 -0.02 -5.43 16.07
CA TYR A 299 -0.77 -5.05 17.27
C TYR A 299 0.03 -4.10 18.15
N GLU A 300 -0.66 -3.28 18.93
CA GLU A 300 -0.09 -2.32 19.88
C GLU A 300 -0.53 -2.63 21.32
N PHE A 301 0.30 -2.18 22.26
CA PHE A 301 -0.10 -2.10 23.65
C PHE A 301 -1.01 -0.89 23.86
N THR A 302 -2.27 -1.10 24.16
CA THR A 302 -3.23 0.00 24.42
C THR A 302 -3.54 0.19 25.90
N SER A 303 -3.20 -0.78 26.75
CA SER A 303 -3.15 -0.65 28.20
C SER A 303 -2.43 -1.85 28.82
N PRO A 304 -2.13 -1.87 30.14
CA PRO A 304 -1.54 -3.05 30.77
C PRO A 304 -2.33 -4.35 30.61
N THR A 305 -3.62 -4.25 30.28
CA THR A 305 -4.56 -5.38 30.19
C THR A 305 -5.28 -5.44 28.83
N ALA A 306 -4.82 -4.66 27.84
CA ALA A 306 -5.40 -4.65 26.50
C ALA A 306 -4.36 -4.43 25.41
N VAL A 307 -4.63 -5.01 24.26
CA VAL A 307 -3.93 -4.77 22.99
C VAL A 307 -4.96 -4.48 21.91
N THR A 308 -4.59 -3.73 20.89
CA THR A 308 -5.37 -3.58 19.68
C THR A 308 -4.63 -4.23 18.52
N PHE A 309 -5.36 -4.94 17.67
CA PHE A 309 -4.86 -5.56 16.46
C PHE A 309 -5.38 -4.80 15.27
N ASP A 310 -4.52 -4.57 14.32
CA ASP A 310 -4.84 -4.04 13.00
C ASP A 310 -4.40 -5.00 11.91
N TRP A 311 -5.18 -5.08 10.83
CA TRP A 311 -4.87 -5.89 9.66
C TRP A 311 -5.67 -5.47 8.44
N ARG A 312 -5.18 -5.85 7.28
CA ARG A 312 -5.88 -5.69 6.01
C ARG A 312 -6.37 -7.05 5.50
N ASP A 313 -7.48 -7.05 4.75
CA ASP A 313 -8.11 -8.26 4.19
C ASP A 313 -8.54 -9.31 5.23
N GLY A 314 -8.91 -10.50 4.77
CA GLY A 314 -9.28 -11.61 5.64
C GLY A 314 -10.61 -11.47 6.34
N ALA A 315 -10.74 -12.12 7.47
CA ALA A 315 -12.00 -12.23 8.19
C ALA A 315 -12.23 -11.08 9.17
N ASN A 316 -13.51 -10.73 9.39
CA ASN A 316 -13.94 -9.77 10.41
C ASN A 316 -13.90 -10.34 11.84
N VAL A 317 -13.04 -11.31 12.10
CA VAL A 317 -13.07 -12.08 13.36
C VAL A 317 -11.66 -12.38 13.81
N LEU A 318 -11.32 -11.90 14.99
CA LEU A 318 -10.16 -12.29 15.79
C LEU A 318 -10.61 -13.27 16.87
N ARG A 319 -9.96 -14.42 16.97
CA ARG A 319 -10.15 -15.37 18.06
C ARG A 319 -8.92 -15.39 18.95
N VAL A 320 -9.11 -15.29 20.25
CA VAL A 320 -8.04 -15.29 21.26
C VAL A 320 -8.27 -16.42 22.24
N ARG A 321 -7.23 -17.21 22.54
CA ARG A 321 -7.31 -18.29 23.50
C ARG A 321 -7.06 -17.77 24.92
N ARG A 322 -8.07 -17.91 25.78
CA ARG A 322 -8.01 -17.58 27.21
C ARG A 322 -8.14 -18.85 28.04
N GLY A 323 -7.01 -19.39 28.51
CA GLY A 323 -6.98 -20.72 29.13
C GLY A 323 -7.40 -21.79 28.11
N ALA A 324 -8.41 -22.60 28.46
CA ALA A 324 -8.95 -23.63 27.59
C ALA A 324 -9.95 -23.10 26.53
N ARG A 325 -10.46 -21.86 26.67
CA ARG A 325 -11.54 -21.33 25.86
C ARG A 325 -11.03 -20.37 24.80
N TRP A 326 -11.68 -20.36 23.62
CA TRP A 326 -11.52 -19.35 22.59
C TRP A 326 -12.59 -18.26 22.77
N THR A 327 -12.16 -17.02 22.80
CA THR A 327 -13.02 -15.85 22.76
C THR A 327 -13.00 -15.27 21.37
N THR A 328 -14.16 -14.97 20.80
CA THR A 328 -14.32 -14.35 19.49
C THR A 328 -14.54 -12.86 19.66
N ILE A 329 -13.77 -12.05 18.95
CA ILE A 329 -13.87 -10.61 18.90
C ILE A 329 -14.20 -10.21 17.45
N ARG A 330 -15.24 -9.42 17.26
CA ARG A 330 -15.56 -8.86 15.94
C ARG A 330 -14.71 -7.63 15.71
N ALA A 331 -14.09 -7.56 14.54
CA ALA A 331 -13.39 -6.39 14.09
C ALA A 331 -14.36 -5.36 13.50
N HIS A 332 -13.95 -4.11 13.53
CA HIS A 332 -14.60 -2.99 12.85
C HIS A 332 -13.63 -2.33 11.84
N THR A 333 -14.11 -1.41 11.05
CA THR A 333 -13.25 -0.52 10.25
C THR A 333 -12.65 0.51 11.19
N PRO A 334 -11.34 0.75 11.15
CA PRO A 334 -10.69 1.76 11.98
C PRO A 334 -11.17 3.18 11.65
N THR A 335 -10.88 4.11 12.52
CA THR A 335 -11.15 5.53 12.32
C THR A 335 -9.91 6.33 12.69
N PRO A 336 -9.32 7.07 11.72
CA PRO A 336 -9.72 7.22 10.30
C PRO A 336 -9.59 5.93 9.49
N ASP A 337 -10.34 5.81 8.39
CA ASP A 337 -10.21 4.66 7.46
C ASP A 337 -8.97 4.86 6.58
N PRO A 338 -7.94 4.01 6.62
CA PRO A 338 -6.77 4.12 5.76
C PRO A 338 -7.11 4.09 4.28
N PHE A 339 -6.26 4.67 3.44
CA PHE A 339 -6.53 4.79 2.01
C PHE A 339 -5.39 4.31 1.09
N SER A 340 -4.28 3.82 1.64
CA SER A 340 -3.10 3.41 0.84
C SER A 340 -3.40 2.30 -0.16
N SER A 341 -4.35 1.42 0.13
CA SER A 341 -4.77 0.34 -0.77
C SER A 341 -6.26 0.01 -0.67
N ALA A 342 -6.66 -1.01 -1.43
CA ALA A 342 -8.00 -1.57 -1.30
C ALA A 342 -8.14 -2.31 0.03
N GLY A 343 -8.74 -1.66 1.03
CA GLY A 343 -9.22 -2.36 2.20
C GLY A 343 -9.94 -3.68 1.88
N PRO A 344 -10.59 -4.28 2.80
CA PRO A 344 -11.03 -3.69 4.07
C PRO A 344 -9.93 -3.70 5.13
N PHE A 345 -9.73 -2.56 5.77
CA PHE A 345 -8.95 -2.44 6.98
C PHE A 345 -9.79 -2.83 8.19
N LYS A 346 -9.15 -3.46 9.15
CA LYS A 346 -9.81 -4.03 10.32
C LYS A 346 -9.04 -3.72 11.58
N GLU A 347 -9.79 -3.32 12.60
CA GLU A 347 -9.28 -3.12 13.94
C GLU A 347 -10.06 -4.00 14.93
N ALA A 348 -9.36 -4.57 15.93
CA ALA A 348 -9.99 -5.34 16.98
C ALA A 348 -9.27 -5.18 18.33
N ARG A 349 -9.93 -4.54 19.29
CA ARG A 349 -9.41 -4.40 20.65
C ARG A 349 -9.68 -5.64 21.50
N VAL A 350 -8.62 -6.16 22.11
CA VAL A 350 -8.65 -7.30 23.05
C VAL A 350 -8.40 -6.77 24.46
N SER A 351 -9.40 -6.72 25.31
CA SER A 351 -9.32 -6.24 26.70
C SER A 351 -9.49 -7.35 27.73
N GLY A 352 -9.27 -7.04 29.01
CA GLY A 352 -9.42 -8.00 30.12
C GLY A 352 -8.35 -9.10 30.12
N LEU A 353 -7.17 -8.79 29.60
CA LEU A 353 -6.00 -9.65 29.61
C LEU A 353 -5.23 -9.52 30.94
N LYS A 354 -4.40 -10.51 31.25
CA LYS A 354 -3.47 -10.43 32.39
C LYS A 354 -2.15 -9.79 31.92
N PRO A 355 -1.60 -8.81 32.64
CA PRO A 355 -0.31 -8.21 32.31
C PRO A 355 0.84 -9.24 32.27
N GLY A 356 1.79 -9.03 31.38
CA GLY A 356 2.99 -9.88 31.22
C GLY A 356 2.68 -11.32 30.80
N LYS A 357 1.64 -11.53 30.02
CA LYS A 357 1.22 -12.85 29.53
C LYS A 357 1.17 -12.94 28.02
N SER A 358 1.44 -14.15 27.53
CA SER A 358 1.30 -14.52 26.12
C SER A 358 -0.05 -15.16 25.86
N TYR A 359 -0.61 -14.89 24.69
CA TYR A 359 -1.89 -15.43 24.25
C TYR A 359 -1.79 -15.92 22.81
N ARG A 360 -2.42 -17.07 22.54
CA ARG A 360 -2.58 -17.56 21.17
C ARG A 360 -3.77 -16.92 20.50
N TYR A 361 -3.61 -16.50 19.25
CA TYR A 361 -4.69 -15.91 18.47
C TYR A 361 -4.76 -16.47 17.05
N VAL A 362 -5.90 -16.22 16.39
CA VAL A 362 -6.16 -16.58 14.99
C VAL A 362 -7.05 -15.50 14.41
N ILE A 363 -6.68 -14.95 13.25
CA ILE A 363 -7.54 -14.07 12.46
C ILE A 363 -8.23 -14.93 11.40
N GLY A 364 -9.56 -15.00 11.45
CA GLY A 364 -10.37 -15.81 10.53
C GLY A 364 -9.99 -17.28 10.53
N SER A 365 -9.59 -17.78 9.36
CA SER A 365 -9.07 -19.14 9.14
C SER A 365 -7.54 -19.16 8.99
N GLY A 366 -6.86 -18.06 9.23
CA GLY A 366 -5.41 -17.95 9.11
C GLY A 366 -4.64 -18.78 10.13
N PRO A 367 -3.30 -18.81 10.02
CA PRO A 367 -2.45 -19.54 10.96
C PRO A 367 -2.54 -18.94 12.37
N ALA A 368 -2.38 -19.78 13.36
CA ALA A 368 -2.30 -19.34 14.74
C ALA A 368 -0.95 -18.68 15.01
N ALA A 369 -0.97 -17.57 15.74
CA ALA A 369 0.21 -16.87 16.21
C ALA A 369 0.09 -16.55 17.71
N MET A 370 1.13 -15.94 18.26
CA MET A 370 1.18 -15.53 19.65
C MET A 370 1.29 -14.01 19.73
N PHE A 371 0.66 -13.41 20.70
CA PHE A 371 0.90 -12.03 21.10
C PHE A 371 1.13 -11.91 22.60
N HIS A 372 1.63 -10.77 23.05
CA HIS A 372 1.95 -10.52 24.44
C HIS A 372 1.23 -9.25 24.92
N THR A 373 0.88 -9.20 26.21
CA THR A 373 0.57 -7.94 26.90
C THR A 373 1.86 -7.27 27.34
N PRO A 374 1.85 -5.94 27.67
CA PRO A 374 3.05 -5.26 28.17
C PRO A 374 3.78 -6.11 29.23
N PRO A 375 5.09 -6.28 29.10
CA PRO A 375 5.91 -7.00 30.09
C PRO A 375 5.77 -6.39 31.47
N THR A 376 5.88 -7.20 32.52
CA THR A 376 5.84 -6.75 33.93
C THR A 376 7.15 -6.93 34.68
N ARG A 377 8.14 -7.52 34.02
CA ARG A 377 9.47 -7.85 34.58
C ARG A 377 10.52 -7.55 33.50
N SER A 378 11.66 -8.24 33.55
CA SER A 378 12.70 -8.15 32.52
C SER A 378 12.15 -8.53 31.14
N PHE A 379 12.59 -7.78 30.13
CA PHE A 379 12.16 -7.96 28.74
C PHE A 379 13.22 -7.44 27.77
N ARG A 380 13.06 -7.77 26.50
CA ARG A 380 13.80 -7.22 25.37
C ARG A 380 12.86 -6.42 24.51
N PHE A 381 13.34 -5.31 23.98
CA PHE A 381 12.72 -4.59 22.88
C PHE A 381 13.78 -4.13 21.87
N ASP A 382 13.37 -3.93 20.66
CA ASP A 382 14.23 -3.42 19.60
C ASP A 382 13.77 -2.04 19.17
N VAL A 383 14.67 -1.27 18.54
CA VAL A 383 14.43 0.07 18.03
C VAL A 383 15.00 0.16 16.62
N GLU A 384 14.20 0.64 15.71
CA GLU A 384 14.59 1.05 14.37
C GLU A 384 13.75 2.25 13.94
N ALA A 385 14.30 3.16 13.20
CA ALA A 385 13.57 4.26 12.55
C ALA A 385 13.98 4.35 11.08
N ASP A 386 13.26 5.15 10.31
CA ASP A 386 13.59 5.40 8.89
C ASP A 386 13.62 4.08 8.11
N VAL A 387 12.50 3.38 8.13
CA VAL A 387 12.43 1.98 7.69
C VAL A 387 12.16 1.86 6.20
N GLY A 388 11.05 2.39 5.70
CA GLY A 388 10.62 2.23 4.32
C GLY A 388 10.02 0.86 4.01
N ASP A 389 10.14 0.42 2.77
CA ASP A 389 9.59 -0.84 2.26
C ASP A 389 10.58 -1.58 1.35
N SER A 390 10.44 -2.91 1.22
CA SER A 390 11.34 -3.74 0.43
C SER A 390 11.28 -3.51 -1.08
N GLY A 391 10.28 -2.79 -1.57
CA GLY A 391 10.18 -2.40 -2.98
C GLY A 391 10.98 -1.15 -3.31
N SER A 392 11.17 -0.28 -2.34
CA SER A 392 11.94 0.97 -2.47
C SER A 392 13.37 0.80 -1.97
N TYR A 393 13.57 0.02 -0.90
CA TYR A 393 14.87 -0.20 -0.25
C TYR A 393 15.15 -1.69 -0.09
N SER A 394 16.07 -2.21 -0.86
CA SER A 394 16.33 -3.66 -1.03
C SER A 394 16.69 -4.42 0.25
N GLN A 395 17.17 -3.72 1.30
CA GLN A 395 17.62 -4.34 2.53
C GLN A 395 16.56 -4.42 3.64
N VAL A 396 15.41 -3.77 3.48
CA VAL A 396 14.34 -3.74 4.49
C VAL A 396 13.97 -5.15 4.94
N ALA A 397 13.64 -6.05 4.01
CA ALA A 397 13.25 -7.41 4.38
C ALA A 397 14.33 -8.15 5.19
N THR A 398 15.61 -7.88 4.95
CA THR A 398 16.74 -8.48 5.66
C THR A 398 16.85 -7.90 7.09
N THR A 399 16.68 -6.58 7.25
CA THR A 399 16.67 -5.92 8.57
C THR A 399 15.50 -6.44 9.41
N GLN A 400 14.30 -6.52 8.83
CA GLN A 400 13.11 -7.02 9.52
C GLN A 400 13.27 -8.49 9.98
N ALA A 401 13.90 -9.32 9.16
CA ALA A 401 14.21 -10.71 9.55
C ALA A 401 15.22 -10.79 10.71
N GLN A 402 16.15 -9.85 10.81
CA GLN A 402 17.10 -9.75 11.93
C GLN A 402 16.40 -9.40 13.24
N ILE A 403 15.53 -8.37 13.22
CA ILE A 403 14.68 -7.98 14.36
C ILE A 403 13.80 -9.16 14.82
N ALA A 404 13.18 -9.86 13.87
CA ALA A 404 12.40 -11.06 14.19
C ALA A 404 13.21 -12.16 14.92
N ALA A 405 14.50 -12.30 14.56
CA ALA A 405 15.40 -13.27 15.19
C ALA A 405 15.77 -12.91 16.64
N ASP A 406 15.75 -11.62 16.99
CA ASP A 406 15.99 -11.13 18.35
C ASP A 406 14.82 -11.43 19.29
N LYS A 407 13.62 -11.72 18.75
CA LYS A 407 12.39 -12.03 19.48
C LYS A 407 12.02 -10.98 20.53
N PRO A 408 11.92 -9.70 20.13
CA PRO A 408 11.56 -8.63 21.05
C PRO A 408 10.14 -8.82 21.60
N SER A 409 9.85 -8.23 22.75
CA SER A 409 8.47 -8.08 23.25
C SER A 409 7.69 -7.03 22.46
N PHE A 410 8.38 -6.02 21.97
CA PHE A 410 7.86 -4.99 21.09
C PHE A 410 9.03 -4.33 20.34
N VAL A 411 8.71 -3.63 19.26
CA VAL A 411 9.64 -2.78 18.53
C VAL A 411 9.16 -1.35 18.62
N LEU A 412 10.04 -0.43 19.04
CA LEU A 412 9.81 1.01 18.90
C LEU A 412 10.24 1.43 17.50
N VAL A 413 9.39 2.19 16.82
CA VAL A 413 9.71 2.77 15.51
C VAL A 413 9.54 4.28 15.58
N PRO A 414 10.62 5.03 15.91
CA PRO A 414 10.59 6.48 16.08
C PRO A 414 10.48 7.26 14.76
N GLY A 415 9.41 7.03 13.99
CA GLY A 415 9.06 7.80 12.80
C GLY A 415 9.67 7.35 11.49
N ASP A 416 9.19 7.94 10.43
CA ASP A 416 9.49 7.64 9.03
C ASP A 416 9.35 6.15 8.73
N LEU A 417 8.11 5.68 8.92
CA LEU A 417 7.80 4.26 8.86
C LEU A 417 7.91 3.71 7.44
N THR A 418 7.34 4.41 6.45
CA THR A 418 7.06 3.80 5.15
C THR A 418 7.55 4.57 3.93
N TYR A 419 7.79 5.88 4.03
CA TYR A 419 8.06 6.79 2.89
C TYR A 419 6.99 6.72 1.78
N GLY A 420 5.73 6.50 2.16
CA GLY A 420 4.62 6.44 1.22
C GLY A 420 4.40 7.74 0.44
N ASN A 421 4.73 8.89 1.03
CA ASN A 421 4.70 10.22 0.41
C ASN A 421 5.76 10.39 -0.71
N ASP A 422 6.85 9.61 -0.72
CA ASP A 422 7.89 9.63 -1.75
C ASP A 422 7.76 8.49 -2.76
N HIS A 423 7.35 7.31 -2.30
CA HIS A 423 7.33 6.08 -3.10
C HIS A 423 5.92 5.61 -3.46
N GLY A 424 4.91 6.41 -3.11
CA GLY A 424 3.50 6.12 -3.39
C GLY A 424 2.84 5.20 -2.37
N GLN A 425 1.52 5.19 -2.40
CA GLN A 425 0.72 4.54 -1.37
C GLN A 425 0.94 3.02 -1.26
N SER A 426 1.41 2.37 -2.32
CA SER A 426 1.76 0.94 -2.28
C SER A 426 2.97 0.64 -1.40
N ALA A 427 3.85 1.63 -1.14
CA ALA A 427 4.95 1.49 -0.20
C ALA A 427 4.45 1.30 1.24
N VAL A 428 3.38 2.01 1.61
CA VAL A 428 2.71 1.84 2.92
C VAL A 428 2.29 0.38 3.12
N ASP A 429 1.60 -0.20 2.14
CA ASP A 429 1.12 -1.59 2.23
C ASP A 429 2.27 -2.61 2.23
N ARG A 430 3.35 -2.35 1.48
CA ARG A 430 4.53 -3.24 1.49
C ARG A 430 5.23 -3.20 2.84
N HIS A 431 5.43 -2.01 3.41
CA HIS A 431 6.02 -1.87 4.74
C HIS A 431 5.30 -2.73 5.78
N PHE A 432 3.97 -2.60 5.89
CA PHE A 432 3.21 -3.38 6.86
C PHE A 432 3.26 -4.91 6.60
N ASN A 433 3.49 -5.34 5.37
CA ASN A 433 3.74 -6.73 5.05
C ASN A 433 5.18 -7.16 5.37
N ASP A 434 6.17 -6.31 5.17
CA ASP A 434 7.58 -6.58 5.46
C ASP A 434 7.80 -6.77 6.98
N VAL A 435 7.26 -5.85 7.78
CA VAL A 435 7.35 -5.92 9.25
C VAL A 435 6.51 -7.06 9.85
N MET A 436 5.58 -7.65 9.10
CA MET A 436 4.72 -8.72 9.59
C MET A 436 5.52 -9.97 10.04
N VAL A 437 6.78 -10.09 9.65
CA VAL A 437 7.68 -11.16 10.09
C VAL A 437 7.86 -11.16 11.62
N TRP A 438 7.82 -9.98 12.25
CA TRP A 438 7.87 -9.83 13.72
C TRP A 438 6.58 -9.24 14.31
N SER A 439 5.90 -8.31 13.63
CA SER A 439 4.76 -7.55 14.18
C SER A 439 3.54 -8.42 14.53
N ARG A 440 3.47 -9.64 14.00
CA ARG A 440 2.49 -10.65 14.41
C ARG A 440 2.75 -11.20 15.81
N ALA A 441 3.95 -11.06 16.37
CA ALA A 441 4.37 -11.67 17.63
C ALA A 441 4.95 -10.66 18.63
N ALA A 442 5.48 -9.52 18.17
CA ALA A 442 5.94 -8.40 18.95
C ALA A 442 5.02 -7.20 18.72
N ALA A 443 4.74 -6.38 19.73
CA ALA A 443 3.94 -5.18 19.52
C ALA A 443 4.69 -4.14 18.69
N TYR A 444 3.99 -3.47 17.78
CA TYR A 444 4.52 -2.37 17.00
C TYR A 444 4.18 -1.05 17.70
N MET A 445 5.18 -0.32 18.19
CA MET A 445 4.98 0.91 18.98
C MET A 445 5.60 2.10 18.24
N PRO A 446 4.83 2.83 17.40
CA PRO A 446 5.35 3.90 16.56
C PRO A 446 5.40 5.25 17.26
N ALA A 447 6.19 6.19 16.71
CA ALA A 447 5.95 7.61 16.70
C ALA A 447 5.87 8.07 15.25
N TRP A 448 5.39 9.28 14.98
CA TRP A 448 5.29 9.82 13.63
C TRP A 448 6.57 10.61 13.28
N GLY A 449 7.00 10.51 12.03
CA GLY A 449 8.05 11.31 11.44
C GLY A 449 7.51 12.30 10.41
N ASN A 450 8.41 13.04 9.73
CA ASN A 450 7.99 14.01 8.74
C ASN A 450 7.41 13.35 7.48
N HIS A 451 7.85 12.15 7.11
CA HIS A 451 7.31 11.42 5.97
C HIS A 451 5.89 10.89 6.18
N GLU A 452 5.35 10.96 7.37
CA GLU A 452 3.96 10.65 7.65
C GLU A 452 3.00 11.84 7.40
N TRP A 453 3.50 13.11 7.22
CA TRP A 453 2.59 14.26 7.14
C TRP A 453 3.07 15.46 6.31
N ASP A 454 4.36 15.68 6.06
CA ASP A 454 4.89 16.97 5.56
C ASP A 454 4.58 17.25 4.09
N LYS A 455 4.43 16.23 3.25
CA LYS A 455 4.10 16.37 1.83
C LYS A 455 2.60 16.20 1.55
N SER A 456 1.92 15.38 2.32
CA SER A 456 0.48 15.21 2.27
C SER A 456 -0.09 14.98 3.66
N THR A 457 -0.76 16.00 4.19
CA THR A 457 -1.38 15.91 5.52
C THR A 457 -2.44 14.81 5.61
N ASP A 458 -3.01 14.35 4.47
CA ASP A 458 -3.97 13.26 4.43
C ASP A 458 -3.30 11.89 4.66
N ASP A 459 -1.99 11.77 4.46
CA ASP A 459 -1.25 10.53 4.68
C ASP A 459 -1.30 10.06 6.14
N LEU A 460 -1.40 10.97 7.12
CA LEU A 460 -1.61 10.59 8.52
C LEU A 460 -2.81 9.65 8.75
N ARG A 461 -3.81 9.64 7.87
CA ARG A 461 -4.92 8.69 7.93
C ARG A 461 -4.47 7.25 7.79
N ASN A 462 -3.43 6.99 6.98
CA ASN A 462 -2.90 5.64 6.79
C ASN A 462 -2.30 5.09 8.08
N TYR A 463 -1.70 5.95 8.88
CA TYR A 463 -0.99 5.59 10.10
C TYR A 463 -1.94 5.58 11.30
N LYS A 464 -2.66 6.67 11.54
CA LYS A 464 -3.64 6.74 12.64
C LYS A 464 -4.84 5.80 12.45
N GLY A 465 -5.10 5.33 11.24
CA GLY A 465 -6.08 4.29 10.97
C GLY A 465 -5.53 2.85 11.03
N ARG A 466 -4.24 2.69 11.35
CA ARG A 466 -3.61 1.38 11.52
C ARG A 466 -3.02 1.18 12.92
N PHE A 467 -3.09 2.18 13.77
CA PHE A 467 -2.52 2.13 15.11
C PHE A 467 -3.49 2.70 16.15
N ALA A 468 -3.46 2.13 17.33
CA ALA A 468 -4.15 2.61 18.51
C ALA A 468 -3.11 3.04 19.57
N VAL A 469 -2.70 4.31 19.53
CA VAL A 469 -1.67 4.85 20.41
C VAL A 469 -2.11 4.75 21.89
N PRO A 470 -1.30 4.19 22.78
CA PRO A 470 -1.63 4.11 24.20
C PRO A 470 -1.65 5.49 24.87
N HIS A 471 -2.67 5.76 25.67
CA HIS A 471 -2.86 7.06 26.33
C HIS A 471 -2.73 8.26 25.36
N PRO A 472 -3.48 8.26 24.25
CA PRO A 472 -3.29 9.18 23.14
C PRO A 472 -3.48 10.64 23.54
N ARG A 473 -2.71 11.53 22.93
CA ARG A 473 -2.76 12.98 23.10
C ARG A 473 -2.70 13.67 21.74
N ALA A 474 -3.42 14.78 21.65
CA ALA A 474 -3.32 15.69 20.52
C ALA A 474 -2.10 16.61 20.71
N ALA A 475 -1.47 16.97 19.59
CA ALA A 475 -0.40 17.96 19.53
C ALA A 475 -0.90 19.25 18.86
N ALA A 476 -0.39 20.40 19.32
CA ALA A 476 -0.72 21.69 18.72
C ALA A 476 -0.29 21.71 17.24
N GLY A 477 -1.22 22.12 16.37
CA GLY A 477 -0.97 22.23 14.94
C GLY A 477 -1.01 20.92 14.17
N ALA A 478 -1.34 19.80 14.81
CA ALA A 478 -1.46 18.52 14.13
C ALA A 478 -2.49 18.58 13.00
N PRO A 479 -2.22 17.96 11.82
CA PRO A 479 -3.13 17.96 10.70
C PRO A 479 -4.48 17.33 11.01
N SER A 480 -5.57 18.00 10.62
CA SER A 480 -6.94 17.54 10.90
C SER A 480 -7.33 16.25 10.17
N ALA A 481 -6.70 15.99 9.02
CA ALA A 481 -6.93 14.76 8.24
C ALA A 481 -6.58 13.49 9.03
N GLY A 482 -5.60 13.57 9.92
CA GLY A 482 -5.24 12.49 10.81
C GLY A 482 -6.09 12.40 12.06
N CYS A 483 -7.25 12.94 12.16
CA CYS A 483 -8.19 12.99 13.30
C CYS A 483 -7.71 12.35 14.63
N CYS A 484 -8.54 12.34 15.61
CA CYS A 484 -8.53 11.46 16.78
C CYS A 484 -7.42 11.70 17.81
N GLY A 485 -6.49 12.68 17.60
CA GLY A 485 -5.53 13.13 18.60
C GLY A 485 -4.46 12.10 19.00
N GLU A 486 -4.11 11.19 18.13
CA GLU A 486 -3.06 10.19 18.34
C GLU A 486 -1.69 10.68 17.85
N ASP A 487 -1.31 11.91 18.24
CA ASP A 487 -0.05 12.51 17.81
C ASP A 487 1.13 12.06 18.67
N TRP A 488 0.86 11.72 19.90
CA TRP A 488 1.81 11.13 20.84
C TRP A 488 1.08 10.42 21.99
N GLY A 489 1.82 9.63 22.75
CA GLY A 489 1.27 8.92 23.89
C GLY A 489 2.33 8.36 24.82
N TRP A 490 1.94 7.49 25.75
CA TRP A 490 2.88 6.84 26.67
C TRP A 490 2.36 5.46 27.10
N PHE A 491 3.29 4.61 27.53
CA PHE A 491 2.95 3.30 28.11
C PHE A 491 4.03 2.83 29.10
N ASP A 492 3.63 1.89 29.97
CA ASP A 492 4.55 1.23 30.88
C ASP A 492 4.82 -0.21 30.44
N ALA A 493 6.10 -0.61 30.40
CA ALA A 493 6.54 -1.98 30.22
C ALA A 493 7.61 -2.31 31.24
N GLY A 494 7.35 -3.31 32.09
CA GLY A 494 8.23 -3.63 33.21
C GLY A 494 8.52 -2.43 34.12
N PRO A 495 9.80 -2.12 34.35
CA PRO A 495 10.20 -0.99 35.16
C PRO A 495 10.36 0.31 34.36
N VAL A 496 9.91 0.39 33.12
CA VAL A 496 10.14 1.52 32.21
C VAL A 496 8.83 2.20 31.83
N ARG A 497 8.80 3.53 31.86
CA ARG A 497 7.82 4.36 31.20
C ARG A 497 8.39 4.89 29.88
N PHE A 498 7.70 4.59 28.79
CA PHE A 498 7.99 5.11 27.46
C PHE A 498 7.04 6.26 27.15
N ILE A 499 7.56 7.38 26.65
CA ILE A 499 6.82 8.60 26.33
C ILE A 499 7.24 9.04 24.92
N SER A 500 6.32 9.03 23.96
CA SER A 500 6.63 9.55 22.63
C SER A 500 6.51 11.09 22.61
N TYR A 501 7.19 11.73 21.65
CA TYR A 501 7.01 13.14 21.33
C TYR A 501 6.58 13.30 19.88
N PRO A 502 5.72 14.32 19.59
CA PRO A 502 5.18 14.55 18.26
C PRO A 502 6.20 15.22 17.35
N GLU A 503 5.95 15.19 16.04
CA GLU A 503 6.61 16.04 15.06
C GLU A 503 6.30 17.53 15.34
N PRO A 504 7.20 18.46 14.96
CA PRO A 504 7.00 19.89 15.15
C PRO A 504 6.04 20.48 14.11
N TYR A 505 4.77 20.10 14.14
CA TYR A 505 3.75 20.58 13.20
C TYR A 505 3.67 22.13 13.15
N THR A 506 3.92 22.78 14.28
CA THR A 506 4.05 24.22 14.42
C THR A 506 5.09 24.57 15.47
N SER A 507 5.50 25.83 15.56
CA SER A 507 6.40 26.32 16.62
C SER A 507 5.88 26.13 18.05
N ALA A 508 4.57 25.93 18.22
CA ALA A 508 3.94 25.70 19.53
C ALA A 508 3.89 24.22 19.94
N THR A 509 4.14 23.29 19.03
CA THR A 509 3.93 21.86 19.27
C THR A 509 4.73 21.33 20.44
N TRP A 510 6.03 21.52 20.44
CA TRP A 510 6.89 21.02 21.51
C TRP A 510 6.74 21.80 22.83
N ALA A 511 6.36 23.08 22.79
CA ALA A 511 6.05 23.81 24.01
C ALA A 511 4.82 23.22 24.72
N GLN A 512 3.76 22.92 23.99
CA GLN A 512 2.57 22.23 24.51
C GLN A 512 2.93 20.81 24.98
N TRP A 513 3.70 20.04 24.18
CA TRP A 513 4.12 18.69 24.55
C TRP A 513 4.90 18.71 25.88
N LYS A 514 5.82 19.66 26.07
CA LYS A 514 6.58 19.82 27.33
C LYS A 514 5.67 19.89 28.55
N GLU A 515 4.63 20.72 28.50
CA GLU A 515 3.69 20.88 29.62
C GLU A 515 2.93 19.57 29.91
N GLN A 516 2.49 18.89 28.89
CA GLN A 516 1.73 17.65 29.02
C GLN A 516 2.64 16.49 29.45
N ALA A 517 3.84 16.37 28.88
CA ALA A 517 4.81 15.34 29.20
C ALA A 517 5.38 15.49 30.62
N ASP A 518 5.50 16.72 31.13
CA ASP A 518 5.93 17.00 32.49
C ASP A 518 5.02 16.32 33.53
N VAL A 519 3.71 16.32 33.30
CA VAL A 519 2.73 15.62 34.15
C VAL A 519 2.97 14.11 34.12
N VAL A 520 3.22 13.54 32.93
CA VAL A 520 3.47 12.10 32.73
C VAL A 520 4.79 11.69 33.37
N MET A 521 5.85 12.47 33.19
CA MET A 521 7.17 12.24 33.82
C MET A 521 7.11 12.35 35.33
N SER A 522 6.43 13.39 35.88
CA SER A 522 6.24 13.55 37.32
C SER A 522 5.49 12.36 37.95
N SER A 523 4.50 11.81 37.24
CA SER A 523 3.80 10.62 37.70
C SER A 523 4.69 9.37 37.70
N ALA A 524 5.60 9.25 36.70
CA ALA A 524 6.55 8.14 36.62
C ALA A 524 7.63 8.26 37.71
N GLU A 525 8.15 9.48 37.95
CA GLU A 525 9.14 9.75 38.99
C GLU A 525 8.62 9.31 40.36
N LYS A 526 7.36 9.59 40.68
CA LYS A 526 6.70 9.21 41.95
C LYS A 526 6.32 7.72 42.05
N ASN A 527 6.26 6.99 40.92
CA ASN A 527 5.83 5.61 40.89
C ASN A 527 7.02 4.67 41.26
N PRO A 528 7.00 3.95 42.41
CA PRO A 528 8.12 3.09 42.83
C PRO A 528 8.34 1.88 41.90
N ARG A 529 7.37 1.52 41.05
CA ARG A 529 7.51 0.45 40.07
C ARG A 529 8.31 0.87 38.84
N ILE A 530 8.32 2.16 38.52
CA ILE A 530 9.09 2.72 37.42
C ILE A 530 10.50 3.04 37.91
N ARG A 531 11.49 2.53 37.22
CA ARG A 531 12.93 2.74 37.48
C ARG A 531 13.57 3.60 36.42
N PHE A 532 13.00 3.60 35.22
CA PHE A 532 13.51 4.30 34.05
C PHE A 532 12.39 5.05 33.35
N ILE A 533 12.69 6.21 32.82
CA ILE A 533 11.86 6.94 31.85
C ILE A 533 12.66 7.01 30.55
N VAL A 534 12.03 6.69 29.45
CA VAL A 534 12.55 6.72 28.08
C VAL A 534 11.64 7.61 27.24
N THR A 535 12.21 8.57 26.53
CA THR A 535 11.49 9.31 25.49
C THR A 535 11.86 8.76 24.11
N PHE A 536 10.93 8.84 23.15
CA PHE A 536 11.19 8.47 21.77
C PHE A 536 10.33 9.32 20.81
N GLY A 537 10.84 9.57 19.63
CA GLY A 537 10.18 10.32 18.57
C GLY A 537 11.16 10.55 17.44
N HIS A 538 10.71 11.18 16.36
CA HIS A 538 11.49 11.15 15.12
C HIS A 538 12.71 12.08 15.17
N ARG A 539 12.50 13.36 15.45
CA ARG A 539 13.57 14.37 15.40
C ARG A 539 14.63 14.19 16.49
N PRO A 540 15.92 14.25 16.16
CA PRO A 540 16.98 14.19 17.15
C PRO A 540 17.13 15.51 17.91
N ALA A 541 17.39 15.45 19.22
CA ALA A 541 17.80 16.63 19.99
C ALA A 541 19.27 17.00 19.71
N TYR A 542 20.09 16.03 19.40
CA TYR A 542 21.51 16.14 19.05
C TYR A 542 21.82 15.22 17.87
N SER A 543 22.58 15.71 16.91
CA SER A 543 22.99 14.95 15.71
C SER A 543 24.28 15.54 15.12
N SER A 544 25.17 14.66 14.69
CA SER A 544 26.29 14.96 13.78
C SER A 544 25.99 14.55 12.32
N GLY A 545 24.85 13.92 12.09
CA GLY A 545 24.45 13.40 10.80
C GLY A 545 23.94 14.47 9.83
N HIS A 546 23.24 14.05 8.79
CA HIS A 546 22.75 14.92 7.72
C HIS A 546 21.77 15.98 8.25
N HIS A 547 20.86 15.57 9.10
CA HIS A 547 19.88 16.44 9.74
C HIS A 547 20.40 16.92 11.11
N PRO A 548 20.45 18.25 11.34
CA PRO A 548 20.93 18.79 12.59
C PRO A 548 19.98 18.50 13.76
N GLY A 549 20.53 18.51 14.96
CA GLY A 549 19.73 18.40 16.18
C GLY A 549 18.82 19.61 16.42
N GLU A 550 17.64 19.35 16.96
CA GLU A 550 16.60 20.33 17.22
C GLU A 550 16.81 21.06 18.54
N THR A 551 17.18 22.33 18.49
CA THR A 551 17.58 23.12 19.68
C THR A 551 16.45 23.31 20.69
N GLN A 552 15.21 23.48 20.26
CA GLN A 552 14.05 23.59 21.14
C GLN A 552 13.81 22.26 21.88
N LEU A 553 13.85 21.14 21.15
CA LEU A 553 13.69 19.80 21.74
C LEU A 553 14.84 19.50 22.72
N ALA A 554 16.08 19.81 22.35
CA ALA A 554 17.24 19.67 23.23
C ALA A 554 17.06 20.43 24.56
N SER A 555 16.62 21.68 24.49
CA SER A 555 16.36 22.49 25.70
C SER A 555 15.28 21.83 26.60
N ILE A 556 14.26 21.26 26.03
CA ILE A 556 13.18 20.58 26.77
C ILE A 556 13.69 19.29 27.42
N LEU A 557 14.38 18.44 26.66
CA LEU A 557 14.87 17.15 27.14
C LEU A 557 15.97 17.35 28.21
N ASN A 558 16.81 18.37 28.08
CA ASN A 558 17.80 18.74 29.10
C ASN A 558 17.11 19.13 30.41
N ALA A 559 16.11 20.01 30.35
CA ALA A 559 15.36 20.41 31.55
C ALA A 559 14.67 19.21 32.23
N PHE A 560 14.20 18.24 31.46
CA PHE A 560 13.64 16.97 32.00
C PHE A 560 14.75 16.10 32.63
N GLY A 561 15.93 16.00 31.99
CA GLY A 561 17.08 15.25 32.51
C GLY A 561 17.59 15.77 33.84
N ASP A 562 17.62 17.10 33.99
CA ASP A 562 17.99 17.75 35.25
C ASP A 562 16.95 17.60 36.36
N ARG A 563 15.67 17.51 35.96
CA ARG A 563 14.53 17.48 36.90
C ARG A 563 14.16 16.07 37.37
N TYR A 564 14.20 15.09 36.46
CA TYR A 564 13.69 13.72 36.71
C TYR A 564 14.82 12.71 36.76
N SER A 565 15.07 12.15 37.95
CA SER A 565 16.21 11.23 38.20
C SER A 565 16.08 9.92 37.41
N LYS A 566 14.83 9.50 37.05
CA LYS A 566 14.55 8.29 36.29
C LYS A 566 14.61 8.49 34.78
N TYR A 567 14.68 9.73 34.28
CA TYR A 567 14.82 9.99 32.86
C TYR A 567 16.26 9.79 32.41
N VAL A 568 16.52 8.79 31.57
CA VAL A 568 17.88 8.30 31.29
C VAL A 568 18.19 8.03 29.83
N LEU A 569 17.17 7.98 28.95
CA LEU A 569 17.36 7.60 27.55
C LEU A 569 16.37 8.34 26.64
N ASN A 570 16.88 8.86 25.51
CA ASN A 570 16.11 9.36 24.39
C ASN A 570 16.47 8.59 23.12
N LEU A 571 15.48 8.15 22.34
CA LEU A 571 15.62 7.38 21.13
C LEU A 571 14.97 8.12 19.96
N ASN A 572 15.67 8.24 18.84
CA ASN A 572 15.19 9.00 17.69
C ASN A 572 15.67 8.41 16.35
N GLY A 573 15.19 8.98 15.25
CA GLY A 573 15.52 8.71 13.86
C GLY A 573 15.98 9.96 13.13
N HIS A 574 15.45 10.14 11.89
CA HIS A 574 15.55 11.31 11.02
C HIS A 574 16.91 11.49 10.33
N SER A 575 18.01 11.33 11.02
CA SER A 575 19.33 11.32 10.41
C SER A 575 19.72 9.88 10.17
N HIS A 576 19.83 9.47 8.90
CA HIS A 576 19.88 8.05 8.50
C HIS A 576 21.24 7.43 8.81
N ASP A 577 21.53 7.29 10.11
CA ASP A 577 22.75 6.77 10.67
C ASP A 577 22.53 6.10 12.04
N TYR A 578 23.59 5.64 12.66
CA TYR A 578 23.60 5.31 14.08
C TYR A 578 24.55 6.25 14.81
N GLU A 579 24.04 6.99 15.78
CA GLU A 579 24.87 7.83 16.65
C GLU A 579 24.40 7.73 18.11
N ARG A 580 25.36 7.45 19.02
CA ARG A 580 25.13 7.50 20.46
C ARG A 580 25.99 8.57 21.09
N PHE A 581 25.36 9.44 21.88
CA PHE A 581 26.03 10.49 22.65
C PHE A 581 26.42 10.03 24.04
N GLN A 582 27.46 10.68 24.63
CA GLN A 582 27.67 10.65 26.05
C GLN A 582 26.43 11.20 26.77
N PRO A 583 26.17 10.84 28.03
CA PRO A 583 25.03 11.40 28.74
C PRO A 583 25.10 12.94 28.78
N ILE A 584 24.07 13.58 28.24
CA ILE A 584 23.89 15.02 28.24
C ILE A 584 22.74 15.33 29.20
N HIS A 585 22.97 16.19 30.20
CA HIS A 585 22.00 16.40 31.28
C HIS A 585 21.44 15.07 31.83
N HIS A 586 22.35 14.09 32.01
CA HIS A 586 22.09 12.76 32.54
C HIS A 586 21.32 11.80 31.59
N VAL A 587 20.97 12.21 30.39
CA VAL A 587 20.23 11.42 29.40
C VAL A 587 21.18 10.97 28.30
N VAL A 588 21.13 9.67 27.96
CA VAL A 588 21.76 9.10 26.76
C VAL A 588 20.87 9.37 25.57
N HIS A 589 21.39 9.98 24.53
CA HIS A 589 20.70 10.23 23.28
C HIS A 589 21.21 9.25 22.23
N VAL A 590 20.30 8.57 21.51
CA VAL A 590 20.65 7.60 20.48
C VAL A 590 19.79 7.82 19.25
N THR A 591 20.42 8.09 18.12
CA THR A 591 19.84 7.99 16.80
C THR A 591 19.96 6.55 16.33
N ALA A 592 18.86 5.91 15.96
CA ALA A 592 18.77 4.52 15.50
C ALA A 592 18.01 4.47 14.17
N ALA A 593 18.51 5.23 13.18
CA ALA A 593 17.87 5.50 11.90
C ALA A 593 18.37 4.57 10.77
N GLY A 594 18.75 3.37 11.12
CA GLY A 594 19.24 2.35 10.18
C GLY A 594 18.22 1.27 9.86
N GLY A 595 16.91 1.57 9.83
CA GLY A 595 15.85 0.58 9.59
C GLY A 595 15.79 0.05 8.16
N GLY A 596 16.21 0.86 7.17
CA GLY A 596 16.21 0.39 5.78
C GLY A 596 16.35 1.47 4.73
N ALA A 597 15.96 2.72 5.01
CA ALA A 597 16.11 3.85 4.09
C ALA A 597 17.60 4.11 3.76
N SER A 598 17.86 4.83 2.66
CA SER A 598 19.23 5.16 2.22
C SER A 598 19.97 5.92 3.30
N LEU A 599 21.21 5.52 3.56
CA LEU A 599 22.07 6.21 4.55
C LEU A 599 22.45 7.60 4.05
N GLU A 600 22.65 8.53 4.98
CA GLU A 600 22.95 9.93 4.70
C GLU A 600 24.34 10.33 5.24
N PRO A 601 25.08 11.19 4.50
CA PRO A 601 26.44 11.54 4.89
C PRO A 601 26.48 12.40 6.14
N TRP A 602 27.54 12.27 6.93
CA TRP A 602 27.81 13.13 8.08
C TRP A 602 27.91 14.60 7.63
N SER A 603 27.18 15.49 8.29
CA SER A 603 27.26 16.94 8.06
C SER A 603 28.24 17.65 9.00
N GLY A 604 28.67 16.96 10.05
CA GLY A 604 29.56 17.54 11.06
C GLY A 604 30.12 16.55 12.06
N SER A 605 30.52 17.06 13.20
CA SER A 605 30.95 16.29 14.39
C SER A 605 30.54 16.99 15.64
N ASP A 606 30.09 16.26 16.64
CA ASP A 606 29.83 16.77 18.00
C ASP A 606 30.81 16.10 18.97
N PRO A 607 31.58 16.86 19.78
CA PRO A 607 32.54 16.26 20.70
C PRO A 607 31.89 15.41 21.80
N ARG A 608 30.58 15.50 21.98
CA ARG A 608 29.79 14.66 22.89
C ARG A 608 29.38 13.34 22.27
N SER A 609 29.54 13.17 20.95
CA SER A 609 29.31 11.90 20.26
C SER A 609 30.27 10.83 20.78
N ALA A 610 29.74 9.74 21.29
CA ALA A 610 30.52 8.65 21.88
C ALA A 610 30.80 7.53 20.89
N PHE A 611 29.86 7.27 19.97
CA PHE A 611 29.99 6.29 18.89
C PHE A 611 29.08 6.69 17.75
N ARG A 612 29.54 6.51 16.52
CA ARG A 612 28.76 6.71 15.32
C ARG A 612 29.14 5.74 14.21
N ALA A 613 28.16 5.33 13.44
CA ALA A 613 28.36 4.44 12.32
C ALA A 613 27.34 4.72 11.21
N MET A 614 27.81 4.96 9.99
CA MET A 614 26.97 5.03 8.81
C MET A 614 26.86 3.61 8.24
N HIS A 615 25.87 2.90 8.70
CA HIS A 615 25.51 1.53 8.33
C HIS A 615 24.07 1.26 8.76
N LEU A 616 23.37 0.35 8.11
CA LEU A 616 22.07 -0.10 8.64
C LEU A 616 22.29 -0.81 9.99
N ILE A 617 21.68 -0.25 11.02
CA ILE A 617 21.85 -0.72 12.40
C ILE A 617 20.48 -0.63 13.10
N HIS A 618 20.05 -1.72 13.72
CA HIS A 618 18.96 -1.65 14.70
C HIS A 618 19.53 -1.73 16.12
N LEU A 619 18.80 -1.19 17.08
CA LEU A 619 19.21 -1.18 18.48
C LEU A 619 18.41 -2.22 19.25
N ARG A 620 19.09 -3.17 19.87
CA ARG A 620 18.52 -4.17 20.78
C ARG A 620 18.73 -3.74 22.22
N ILE A 621 17.68 -3.73 23.02
CA ILE A 621 17.73 -3.31 24.43
C ILE A 621 17.17 -4.37 25.36
N ASP A 622 18.03 -4.89 26.24
CA ASP A 622 17.66 -5.76 27.33
C ASP A 622 17.41 -4.98 28.61
N VAL A 623 16.24 -5.14 29.21
CA VAL A 623 15.80 -4.41 30.41
C VAL A 623 15.62 -5.36 31.59
N THR A 624 16.18 -4.95 32.74
CA THR A 624 15.93 -5.54 34.07
C THR A 624 15.51 -4.45 35.06
N ASN A 625 15.18 -4.80 36.28
CA ASN A 625 14.88 -3.81 37.32
C ASN A 625 16.06 -2.92 37.70
N THR A 626 17.28 -3.31 37.37
CA THR A 626 18.52 -2.67 37.81
C THR A 626 19.35 -2.10 36.68
N ARG A 627 19.03 -2.39 35.41
CA ARG A 627 19.80 -1.90 34.26
C ARG A 627 19.05 -2.02 32.95
N MET A 628 19.40 -1.18 32.00
CA MET A 628 19.17 -1.36 30.57
C MET A 628 20.51 -1.59 29.87
N THR A 629 20.61 -2.59 29.01
CA THR A 629 21.78 -2.86 28.19
C THR A 629 21.43 -2.60 26.73
N LEU A 630 22.01 -1.57 26.15
CA LEU A 630 21.86 -1.17 24.77
C LEU A 630 22.91 -1.90 23.94
N GLN A 631 22.54 -2.45 22.79
CA GLN A 631 23.43 -3.10 21.84
C GLN A 631 23.05 -2.71 20.42
N ALA A 632 23.94 -2.01 19.73
CA ALA A 632 23.79 -1.68 18.31
C ALA A 632 24.20 -2.89 17.48
N ILE A 633 23.28 -3.41 16.69
CA ILE A 633 23.43 -4.63 15.89
C ILE A 633 23.65 -4.26 14.44
N CYS A 634 24.80 -4.64 13.89
CA CYS A 634 25.11 -4.48 12.47
C CYS A 634 24.06 -5.17 11.59
N GLY A 635 23.44 -4.41 10.71
CA GLY A 635 22.47 -4.84 9.72
C GLY A 635 23.09 -5.38 8.42
N PRO A 636 22.32 -5.48 7.36
CA PRO A 636 22.85 -5.78 6.02
C PRO A 636 23.63 -4.60 5.45
N SER A 637 24.60 -4.87 4.59
CA SER A 637 25.40 -3.84 3.92
C SER A 637 24.63 -3.21 2.76
N THR A 638 24.92 -1.93 2.53
CA THR A 638 24.44 -1.13 1.39
C THR A 638 25.63 -0.54 0.62
N SER A 639 25.34 0.11 -0.52
CA SER A 639 26.36 0.88 -1.27
C SER A 639 26.82 2.15 -0.52
N ASP A 640 26.02 2.62 0.44
CA ASP A 640 26.20 3.89 1.13
C ASP A 640 26.99 3.74 2.43
N ASP A 641 27.35 2.51 2.80
CA ASP A 641 28.10 2.21 4.02
C ASP A 641 29.45 2.95 4.07
N GLN A 642 29.67 3.69 5.16
CA GLN A 642 30.99 4.24 5.51
C GLN A 642 31.56 3.59 6.77
N PHE A 643 30.81 2.71 7.41
CA PHE A 643 31.27 1.90 8.54
C PHE A 643 31.21 0.42 8.17
N LYS A 644 32.26 -0.35 8.50
CA LYS A 644 32.39 -1.76 8.15
C LYS A 644 32.12 -2.64 9.37
N CYS A 645 31.14 -3.50 9.28
CA CYS A 645 30.87 -4.55 10.25
C CYS A 645 30.30 -5.81 9.61
N THR A 646 30.23 -6.87 10.38
CA THR A 646 29.58 -8.13 9.92
C THR A 646 28.14 -8.16 10.45
N ARG A 647 27.18 -8.49 9.59
CA ARG A 647 25.77 -8.60 9.97
C ARG A 647 25.59 -9.45 11.23
N GLY A 648 24.86 -8.92 12.20
CA GLY A 648 24.64 -9.52 13.53
C GLY A 648 25.74 -9.22 14.56
N GLN A 649 26.83 -8.56 14.17
CA GLN A 649 27.87 -8.10 15.09
C GLN A 649 27.32 -6.99 15.98
N ILE A 650 27.67 -7.03 17.28
CA ILE A 650 27.46 -5.90 18.20
C ILE A 650 28.59 -4.90 17.91
N VAL A 651 28.26 -3.72 17.44
CA VAL A 651 29.24 -2.69 17.06
C VAL A 651 29.40 -1.61 18.14
N ASP A 652 28.36 -1.42 18.95
CA ASP A 652 28.40 -0.55 20.12
C ASP A 652 27.57 -1.18 21.25
N SER A 653 27.97 -0.94 22.49
CA SER A 653 27.23 -1.41 23.66
C SER A 653 27.35 -0.39 24.81
N TYR A 654 26.22 -0.12 25.44
CA TYR A 654 26.17 0.79 26.57
C TYR A 654 25.22 0.31 27.66
N MET A 655 25.59 0.54 28.91
CA MET A 655 24.81 0.12 30.08
C MET A 655 24.30 1.36 30.86
N ILE A 656 22.98 1.39 31.09
CA ILE A 656 22.32 2.43 31.89
C ILE A 656 21.81 1.79 33.19
N ASN A 657 22.23 2.34 34.32
CA ASN A 657 21.72 1.97 35.64
C ASN A 657 20.71 3.02 36.12
N PRO A 658 19.78 2.71 37.03
CA PRO A 658 18.91 3.68 37.66
C PRO A 658 19.78 4.68 38.49
N ARG A 659 19.40 5.93 38.45
CA ARG A 659 20.00 6.96 39.31
C ARG A 659 19.35 6.98 40.69
#